data_fe811770d8e201e07cc9c8c6feb90e40
#
_entry.id   fe811770d8e201e07cc9c8c6feb90e40
#
_cell.length_a   1.000
_cell.length_b   1.000
_cell.length_c   1.000
_cell.angle_alpha   90.00
_cell.angle_beta   90.00
_cell.angle_gamma   90.00
#
_symmetry.space_group_name_H-M   'P 1'
#
loop_
_entity.id
_entity.type
_entity.pdbx_description
1 polymer ?
#
loop_
_entity_poly.entity_id
_entity_poly.type
_entity_poly.pdbx_seq_one_letter_code
_entity_poly.pdbx_strand_id
1 'polypeptide(L)'
;MMSAAPFSDLDSLTRAEAEAELNALVAQLDAANHAYHTLDTPEISDADYDALKRRLAAIEARFPDLAQADSPTTQVGAPVAEGFAKVAHEIRMLSLENAFLDADVADFDGRMRSYLGLGPEVALPCTAEPKIDGLSLSLRYEDGVLVQAATRGDGELGENVTENARTIADIPQRLTGAPAVLEVRGEVYMSHADFAALNARQADRGDKSFANPRNAAAGSLRQLDARITASRPLKFFAYSWGVLSEPLADTQFGAIERLKDLGFQTNPLTRLCADTAEMLAHYRAIEAQRATLGYDIDGVVYKVNDLALQARLGFRSTTPRWAIAHKFPAELAWTRLEKIEIQVGRTGALSPVARLAPVTVGGVVVANATLHNEDYIAGLSSKGEVIRDGKDIREGDWVQVYRAGDVIPKVADVDLSRRDPATQPFVFLKFCPECGSEALREEGDAVRRCTGGLICPAQAVEKLKHFVSRAAFDIEGLGAKQVEAFYKDGWIREPAEIFTLQARFGAGLQQLKNREGWGEKSAQNLFQAIEEKRKIPLARLIFALGIRHVGESSATLLATHYLTWERFEAAMSAALPDSADWQELLSIDGVGETLAASVTAAFHPGAERDAIDRLVTHLRVEPATPRASDSPVAGLTVVFTGTLERMTRAEAKARAEALGAKVAGSVSAKTDILVAGPGAGSKAKKAADLGVKVIDEEAWIRLIGAT
;
A
#
# COMPACT_ATOMS: atom_id res chain seq x y z
N MET A 1 -27.38 -4.84 -9.59
CA MET A 1 -26.95 -5.56 -8.37
C MET A 1 -25.96 -6.61 -8.85
N MET A 2 -24.68 -6.38 -8.70
CA MET A 2 -23.68 -7.41 -8.98
C MET A 2 -22.83 -7.54 -7.74
N SER A 3 -22.98 -8.68 -7.10
CA SER A 3 -22.14 -9.23 -6.07
C SER A 3 -20.69 -9.17 -6.52
N ALA A 4 -19.83 -8.60 -5.70
CA ALA A 4 -18.42 -8.99 -5.69
C ALA A 4 -18.39 -10.51 -5.77
N ALA A 5 -17.53 -11.09 -6.61
CA ALA A 5 -17.37 -12.55 -6.66
C ALA A 5 -17.23 -13.03 -5.21
N PRO A 6 -18.05 -13.92 -4.72
CA PRO A 6 -18.00 -14.31 -3.35
C PRO A 6 -16.64 -14.94 -3.10
N PHE A 7 -15.83 -14.25 -2.32
CA PHE A 7 -14.76 -14.96 -1.62
C PHE A 7 -15.45 -16.12 -0.90
N SER A 8 -14.83 -17.29 -0.87
CA SER A 8 -15.36 -18.42 -0.10
C SER A 8 -15.79 -17.93 1.28
N ASP A 9 -16.83 -18.54 1.79
CA ASP A 9 -17.24 -18.26 3.16
C ASP A 9 -16.00 -18.36 4.06
N LEU A 10 -15.65 -17.25 4.67
CA LEU A 10 -14.48 -17.16 5.54
C LEU A 10 -14.54 -18.28 6.59
N ASP A 11 -15.76 -18.67 7.01
CA ASP A 11 -15.99 -19.69 8.01
C ASP A 11 -15.71 -21.13 7.53
N SER A 12 -15.65 -21.37 6.24
CA SER A 12 -15.34 -22.68 5.66
C SER A 12 -13.86 -22.90 5.36
N LEU A 13 -13.00 -21.84 5.43
CA LEU A 13 -11.58 -21.95 5.11
C LEU A 13 -10.81 -22.85 6.07
N THR A 14 -10.14 -23.84 5.54
CA THR A 14 -9.06 -24.55 6.25
C THR A 14 -7.82 -23.64 6.36
N ARG A 15 -6.94 -23.90 7.30
CA ARG A 15 -5.69 -23.12 7.47
C ARG A 15 -4.84 -23.09 6.21
N ALA A 16 -4.67 -24.23 5.52
CA ALA A 16 -3.87 -24.31 4.30
C ALA A 16 -4.47 -23.50 3.15
N GLU A 17 -5.81 -23.49 3.00
CA GLU A 17 -6.50 -22.67 2.00
C GLU A 17 -6.39 -21.17 2.34
N ALA A 18 -6.51 -20.81 3.62
CA ALA A 18 -6.34 -19.44 4.08
C ALA A 18 -4.93 -18.91 3.80
N GLU A 19 -3.91 -19.72 4.03
CA GLU A 19 -2.51 -19.39 3.76
C GLU A 19 -2.25 -19.22 2.24
N ALA A 20 -2.75 -20.13 1.42
CA ALA A 20 -2.62 -20.03 -0.03
C ALA A 20 -3.32 -18.77 -0.59
N GLU A 21 -4.53 -18.47 -0.10
CA GLU A 21 -5.27 -17.29 -0.50
C GLU A 21 -4.60 -15.99 -0.02
N LEU A 22 -4.11 -15.96 1.21
CA LEU A 22 -3.38 -14.82 1.78
C LEU A 22 -2.15 -14.48 0.92
N ASN A 23 -1.33 -15.47 0.59
CA ASN A 23 -0.14 -15.27 -0.22
C ASN A 23 -0.47 -14.77 -1.65
N ALA A 24 -1.54 -15.26 -2.24
CA ALA A 24 -2.01 -14.78 -3.55
C ALA A 24 -2.50 -13.32 -3.48
N LEU A 25 -3.21 -12.97 -2.41
CA LEU A 25 -3.71 -11.60 -2.17
C LEU A 25 -2.57 -10.60 -1.95
N VAL A 26 -1.57 -10.95 -1.15
CA VAL A 26 -0.38 -10.11 -0.91
C VAL A 26 0.35 -9.83 -2.22
N ALA A 27 0.66 -10.85 -3.01
CA ALA A 27 1.35 -10.68 -4.29
C ALA A 27 0.57 -9.79 -5.28
N GLN A 28 -0.76 -9.89 -5.29
CA GLN A 28 -1.60 -9.04 -6.14
C GLN A 28 -1.62 -7.59 -5.66
N LEU A 29 -1.71 -7.36 -4.36
CA LEU A 29 -1.74 -6.03 -3.78
C LEU A 29 -0.40 -5.30 -3.93
N ASP A 30 0.72 -5.99 -3.79
CA ASP A 30 2.05 -5.40 -4.00
C ASP A 30 2.30 -5.00 -5.45
N ALA A 31 1.91 -5.85 -6.40
CA ALA A 31 1.97 -5.50 -7.82
C ALA A 31 1.10 -4.28 -8.14
N ALA A 32 -0.09 -4.22 -7.54
CA ALA A 32 -1.01 -3.11 -7.69
C ALA A 32 -0.48 -1.80 -7.10
N ASN A 33 0.10 -1.84 -5.91
CA ASN A 33 0.74 -0.68 -5.29
C ASN A 33 1.86 -0.11 -6.16
N HIS A 34 2.69 -0.97 -6.73
CA HIS A 34 3.78 -0.56 -7.61
C HIS A 34 3.27 0.11 -8.89
N ALA A 35 2.30 -0.49 -9.55
CA ALA A 35 1.72 0.06 -10.78
C ALA A 35 0.99 1.40 -10.55
N TYR A 36 0.24 1.49 -9.45
CA TYR A 36 -0.53 2.68 -9.08
C TYR A 36 0.36 3.86 -8.69
N HIS A 37 1.30 3.61 -7.78
CA HIS A 37 2.04 4.69 -7.15
C HIS A 37 3.37 5.03 -7.85
N THR A 38 3.94 4.08 -8.61
CA THR A 38 5.28 4.25 -9.20
C THR A 38 5.25 4.47 -10.71
N LEU A 39 4.33 3.78 -11.40
CA LEU A 39 4.30 3.83 -12.85
C LEU A 39 3.25 4.82 -13.39
N ASP A 40 2.43 5.46 -12.53
CA ASP A 40 1.24 6.24 -12.91
C ASP A 40 0.35 5.50 -13.95
N THR A 41 0.47 4.16 -13.97
CA THR A 41 -0.27 3.24 -14.83
C THR A 41 -0.85 2.14 -13.94
N PRO A 42 -1.86 2.48 -13.14
CA PRO A 42 -2.48 1.52 -12.24
C PRO A 42 -2.97 0.28 -12.99
N GLU A 43 -2.67 -0.89 -12.47
CA GLU A 43 -3.01 -2.20 -13.04
C GLU A 43 -4.18 -2.92 -12.37
N ILE A 44 -4.62 -2.60 -11.14
CA ILE A 44 -5.87 -3.02 -10.50
C ILE A 44 -6.67 -1.80 -10.04
N SER A 45 -7.98 -1.97 -9.89
CA SER A 45 -8.82 -0.88 -9.45
C SER A 45 -8.79 -0.69 -7.94
N ASP A 46 -9.10 0.51 -7.46
CA ASP A 46 -9.20 0.80 -6.03
C ASP A 46 -10.21 -0.12 -5.33
N ALA A 47 -11.37 -0.44 -5.96
CA ALA A 47 -12.34 -1.35 -5.37
C ALA A 47 -11.86 -2.80 -5.32
N ASP A 48 -11.09 -3.25 -6.31
CA ASP A 48 -10.46 -4.57 -6.27
C ASP A 48 -9.28 -4.59 -5.32
N TYR A 49 -8.45 -3.57 -5.37
CA TYR A 49 -7.41 -3.36 -4.37
C TYR A 49 -8.02 -3.42 -2.97
N ASP A 50 -9.09 -2.71 -2.78
CA ASP A 50 -9.81 -2.65 -1.52
C ASP A 50 -10.57 -3.95 -1.19
N ALA A 51 -11.11 -4.66 -2.19
CA ALA A 51 -11.73 -5.98 -2.00
C ALA A 51 -10.66 -7.03 -1.65
N LEU A 52 -9.53 -7.03 -2.35
CA LEU A 52 -8.38 -7.88 -2.04
C LEU A 52 -7.83 -7.54 -0.65
N LYS A 53 -7.69 -6.26 -0.32
CA LYS A 53 -7.20 -5.79 0.98
C LYS A 53 -8.15 -6.16 2.11
N ARG A 54 -9.48 -6.05 1.92
CA ARG A 54 -10.49 -6.51 2.89
C ARG A 54 -10.44 -8.02 3.08
N ARG A 55 -10.36 -8.76 1.98
CA ARG A 55 -10.27 -10.21 2.05
C ARG A 55 -9.01 -10.66 2.76
N LEU A 56 -7.88 -10.02 2.46
CA LEU A 56 -6.62 -10.25 3.16
C LEU A 56 -6.77 -9.95 4.66
N ALA A 57 -7.32 -8.79 5.01
CA ALA A 57 -7.56 -8.41 6.41
C ALA A 57 -8.52 -9.38 7.15
N ALA A 58 -9.55 -9.88 6.46
CA ALA A 58 -10.48 -10.85 7.04
C ALA A 58 -9.81 -12.22 7.29
N ILE A 59 -8.95 -12.66 6.38
CA ILE A 59 -8.15 -13.88 6.56
C ILE A 59 -7.15 -13.68 7.71
N GLU A 60 -6.45 -12.56 7.75
CA GLU A 60 -5.51 -12.22 8.82
C GLU A 60 -6.20 -12.12 10.20
N ALA A 61 -7.41 -11.59 10.25
CA ALA A 61 -8.18 -11.51 11.49
C ALA A 61 -8.62 -12.88 12.01
N ARG A 62 -8.97 -13.82 11.10
CA ARG A 62 -9.40 -15.18 11.46
C ARG A 62 -8.23 -16.12 11.77
N PHE A 63 -7.14 -15.96 11.03
CA PHE A 63 -5.89 -16.72 11.18
C PHE A 63 -4.74 -15.76 11.52
N PRO A 64 -4.69 -15.21 12.75
CA PRO A 64 -3.70 -14.20 13.11
C PRO A 64 -2.25 -14.71 13.01
N ASP A 65 -2.05 -16.00 13.05
CA ASP A 65 -0.77 -16.66 12.85
C ASP A 65 -0.31 -16.72 11.38
N LEU A 66 -1.21 -16.45 10.43
CA LEU A 66 -0.90 -16.29 9.01
C LEU A 66 -0.70 -14.79 8.61
N ALA A 67 -1.03 -13.85 9.49
CA ALA A 67 -0.88 -12.44 9.21
C ALA A 67 0.60 -12.09 8.99
N GLN A 68 0.91 -11.54 7.81
CA GLN A 68 2.26 -11.13 7.44
C GLN A 68 2.51 -9.70 7.94
N ALA A 69 3.68 -9.46 8.53
CA ALA A 69 4.04 -8.13 9.05
C ALA A 69 4.13 -7.06 7.94
N ASP A 70 4.36 -7.49 6.70
CA ASP A 70 4.44 -6.67 5.48
C ASP A 70 3.20 -6.78 4.60
N SER A 71 2.11 -7.30 5.14
CA SER A 71 0.84 -7.33 4.43
C SER A 71 0.52 -5.94 3.86
N PRO A 72 0.01 -5.85 2.61
CA PRO A 72 -0.52 -4.61 2.05
C PRO A 72 -1.60 -3.96 2.92
N THR A 73 -2.17 -4.69 3.86
CA THR A 73 -3.06 -4.15 4.89
C THR A 73 -2.33 -3.21 5.86
N THR A 74 -1.00 -3.31 5.95
CA THR A 74 -0.15 -2.52 6.85
C THR A 74 0.63 -1.40 6.17
N GLN A 75 0.50 -1.20 4.84
CA GLN A 75 1.23 -0.18 4.08
C GLN A 75 0.37 1.03 3.71
N VAL A 76 1.00 2.23 3.63
CA VAL A 76 0.38 3.51 3.25
C VAL A 76 1.15 4.13 2.07
N GLY A 77 0.44 4.47 0.99
CA GLY A 77 0.98 5.31 -0.09
C GLY A 77 2.14 4.72 -0.90
N ALA A 78 2.93 5.58 -1.51
CA ALA A 78 4.10 5.24 -2.31
C ALA A 78 5.32 6.09 -1.95
N PRO A 79 6.55 5.57 -2.19
CA PRO A 79 7.79 6.32 -2.03
C PRO A 79 7.86 7.58 -2.90
N VAL A 80 8.63 8.56 -2.44
CA VAL A 80 8.83 9.88 -3.07
C VAL A 80 9.49 9.76 -4.44
N ALA A 81 9.01 10.53 -5.46
CA ALA A 81 9.57 10.55 -6.81
C ALA A 81 11.00 11.14 -6.85
N GLU A 82 11.80 10.69 -7.83
CA GLU A 82 13.14 11.22 -8.06
C GLU A 82 13.11 12.68 -8.53
N GLY A 83 14.09 13.46 -8.09
CA GLY A 83 14.25 14.87 -8.47
C GLY A 83 13.66 15.88 -7.51
N PHE A 84 12.85 15.46 -6.53
CA PHE A 84 12.34 16.31 -5.45
C PHE A 84 13.10 16.08 -4.14
N ALA A 85 13.33 17.16 -3.38
CA ALA A 85 13.78 17.03 -2.00
C ALA A 85 12.72 16.28 -1.17
N LYS A 86 13.17 15.41 -0.27
CA LYS A 86 12.29 14.62 0.61
C LYS A 86 11.92 15.43 1.85
N VAL A 87 10.66 15.33 2.26
CA VAL A 87 10.11 15.95 3.46
C VAL A 87 9.55 14.85 4.36
N ALA A 88 10.03 14.79 5.60
CA ALA A 88 9.45 13.89 6.59
C ALA A 88 8.17 14.50 7.17
N HIS A 89 7.09 13.70 7.22
CA HIS A 89 5.86 14.08 7.91
C HIS A 89 6.00 13.86 9.40
N GLU A 90 5.92 14.91 10.18
CA GLU A 90 5.99 14.85 11.65
C GLU A 90 4.82 14.04 12.24
N ILE A 91 3.63 14.20 11.66
CA ILE A 91 2.47 13.31 11.85
C ILE A 91 2.23 12.57 10.53
N ARG A 92 2.24 11.24 10.55
CA ARG A 92 2.06 10.42 9.34
C ARG A 92 0.78 10.76 8.56
N MET A 93 0.85 10.74 7.24
CA MET A 93 -0.31 10.85 6.36
C MET A 93 -0.86 9.46 6.05
N LEU A 94 -1.85 9.03 6.82
CA LEU A 94 -2.42 7.70 6.75
C LEU A 94 -3.40 7.53 5.58
N SER A 95 -3.67 6.28 5.22
CA SER A 95 -4.77 5.87 4.35
C SER A 95 -6.10 5.83 5.13
N LEU A 96 -7.19 5.48 4.46
CA LEU A 96 -8.50 5.23 5.08
C LEU A 96 -8.89 3.76 4.90
N GLU A 97 -9.59 3.21 5.88
CA GLU A 97 -10.31 1.95 5.71
C GLU A 97 -11.47 2.18 4.74
N ASN A 98 -11.80 1.21 3.89
CA ASN A 98 -12.86 1.36 2.90
C ASN A 98 -14.12 0.58 3.31
N ALA A 99 -15.28 1.18 3.04
CA ALA A 99 -16.59 0.57 3.06
C ALA A 99 -17.16 0.56 1.63
N PHE A 100 -17.94 -0.46 1.28
CA PHE A 100 -18.60 -0.57 -0.02
C PHE A 100 -20.09 -0.85 0.10
N LEU A 101 -20.49 -1.33 1.27
CA LEU A 101 -21.87 -1.64 1.57
C LEU A 101 -22.34 -0.82 2.78
N ASP A 102 -23.63 -0.56 2.85
CA ASP A 102 -24.24 0.09 4.00
C ASP A 102 -23.95 -0.67 5.32
N ALA A 103 -23.84 -2.01 5.25
CA ALA A 103 -23.47 -2.86 6.38
C ALA A 103 -22.05 -2.56 6.89
N ASP A 104 -21.09 -2.29 6.01
CA ASP A 104 -19.70 -1.96 6.40
C ASP A 104 -19.67 -0.66 7.24
N VAL A 105 -20.56 0.30 6.92
CA VAL A 105 -20.68 1.56 7.67
C VAL A 105 -21.31 1.32 9.03
N ALA A 106 -22.32 0.45 9.11
CA ALA A 106 -22.93 0.05 10.39
C ALA A 106 -21.91 -0.70 11.28
N ASP A 107 -21.12 -1.59 10.70
CA ASP A 107 -20.04 -2.31 11.39
C ASP A 107 -18.95 -1.35 11.89
N PHE A 108 -18.62 -0.32 11.12
CA PHE A 108 -17.70 0.73 11.54
C PHE A 108 -18.20 1.47 12.79
N ASP A 109 -19.48 1.89 12.83
CA ASP A 109 -20.08 2.49 14.03
C ASP A 109 -20.05 1.52 15.22
N GLY A 110 -20.42 0.25 15.00
CA GLY A 110 -20.38 -0.80 16.02
C GLY A 110 -18.98 -1.04 16.59
N ARG A 111 -17.95 -1.06 15.74
CA ARG A 111 -16.55 -1.21 16.17
C ARG A 111 -16.07 -0.02 17.01
N MET A 112 -16.41 1.21 16.61
CA MET A 112 -16.05 2.42 17.39
C MET A 112 -16.74 2.40 18.76
N ARG A 113 -18.02 2.10 18.83
CA ARG A 113 -18.78 1.99 20.09
C ARG A 113 -18.19 0.91 21.00
N SER A 114 -17.91 -0.25 20.45
CA SER A 114 -17.29 -1.35 21.20
C SER A 114 -15.90 -0.96 21.74
N TYR A 115 -15.09 -0.29 20.92
CA TYR A 115 -13.76 0.16 21.34
C TYR A 115 -13.81 1.19 22.47
N LEU A 116 -14.75 2.15 22.39
CA LEU A 116 -14.91 3.23 23.36
C LEU A 116 -15.72 2.82 24.60
N GLY A 117 -16.37 1.64 24.57
CA GLY A 117 -17.28 1.17 25.62
C GLY A 117 -18.62 1.95 25.65
N LEU A 118 -19.09 2.44 24.50
CA LEU A 118 -20.32 3.23 24.37
C LEU A 118 -21.52 2.33 24.08
N GLY A 119 -22.65 2.58 24.74
CA GLY A 119 -23.93 1.96 24.42
C GLY A 119 -24.56 2.55 23.14
N PRO A 120 -25.56 1.86 22.57
CA PRO A 120 -26.22 2.31 21.34
C PRO A 120 -26.96 3.65 21.49
N GLU A 121 -27.35 4.01 22.71
CA GLU A 121 -28.07 5.25 23.05
C GLU A 121 -27.14 6.49 23.12
N VAL A 122 -25.85 6.32 23.19
CA VAL A 122 -24.88 7.44 23.25
C VAL A 122 -24.70 8.02 21.87
N ALA A 123 -24.91 9.34 21.72
CA ALA A 123 -24.69 10.01 20.45
C ALA A 123 -23.20 9.92 20.02
N LEU A 124 -22.96 9.53 18.77
CA LEU A 124 -21.65 9.48 18.15
C LEU A 124 -21.73 10.12 16.76
N PRO A 125 -21.89 11.46 16.68
CA PRO A 125 -22.01 12.14 15.40
C PRO A 125 -20.72 12.06 14.61
N CYS A 126 -20.86 11.96 13.28
CA CYS A 126 -19.76 11.94 12.33
C CYS A 126 -19.92 13.05 11.29
N THR A 127 -18.80 13.60 10.81
CA THR A 127 -18.83 14.34 9.55
C THR A 127 -18.93 13.37 8.38
N ALA A 128 -19.64 13.77 7.31
CA ALA A 128 -19.65 13.10 6.02
C ALA A 128 -19.10 14.07 4.98
N GLU A 129 -17.97 13.73 4.39
CA GLU A 129 -17.18 14.59 3.50
C GLU A 129 -17.02 13.92 2.14
N PRO A 130 -17.29 14.61 0.99
CA PRO A 130 -17.01 14.03 -0.32
C PRO A 130 -15.53 13.61 -0.43
N LYS A 131 -15.30 12.39 -0.89
CA LYS A 131 -13.96 11.87 -1.15
C LYS A 131 -13.51 12.32 -2.54
N ILE A 132 -12.73 13.40 -2.56
CA ILE A 132 -12.21 13.97 -3.80
C ILE A 132 -11.20 13.01 -4.42
N ASP A 133 -11.30 12.80 -5.72
CA ASP A 133 -10.34 11.98 -6.47
C ASP A 133 -9.23 12.86 -7.04
N GLY A 134 -8.13 12.95 -6.29
CA GLY A 134 -7.01 13.82 -6.57
C GLY A 134 -5.68 13.32 -6.01
N LEU A 135 -4.83 14.26 -5.59
CA LEU A 135 -3.55 13.99 -4.94
C LEU A 135 -3.49 14.70 -3.58
N SER A 136 -3.27 13.93 -2.52
CA SER A 136 -3.18 14.47 -1.17
C SER A 136 -1.94 15.35 -0.99
N LEU A 137 -2.12 16.50 -0.38
CA LEU A 137 -1.09 17.50 -0.12
C LEU A 137 -1.13 17.97 1.34
N SER A 138 0.04 18.07 1.95
CA SER A 138 0.27 18.72 3.24
C SER A 138 0.89 20.10 3.04
N LEU A 139 0.35 21.11 3.71
CA LEU A 139 0.75 22.52 3.65
C LEU A 139 1.14 22.98 5.05
N ARG A 140 2.39 23.31 5.29
CA ARG A 140 2.87 23.82 6.58
C ARG A 140 2.98 25.33 6.54
N TYR A 141 2.33 25.96 7.51
CA TYR A 141 2.41 27.40 7.77
C TYR A 141 3.12 27.65 9.09
N GLU A 142 4.00 28.64 9.09
CA GLU A 142 4.65 29.16 10.30
C GLU A 142 4.40 30.66 10.36
N ASP A 143 3.89 31.14 11.48
CA ASP A 143 3.44 32.51 11.68
C ASP A 143 2.55 33.01 10.53
N GLY A 144 1.66 32.16 10.06
CA GLY A 144 0.73 32.41 8.97
C GLY A 144 1.34 32.42 7.57
N VAL A 145 2.63 32.13 7.38
CA VAL A 145 3.29 32.07 6.07
C VAL A 145 3.44 30.65 5.60
N LEU A 146 3.10 30.33 4.33
CA LEU A 146 3.34 29.02 3.75
C LEU A 146 4.86 28.78 3.59
N VAL A 147 5.42 27.88 4.40
CA VAL A 147 6.86 27.57 4.39
C VAL A 147 7.18 26.27 3.66
N GLN A 148 6.25 25.31 3.65
CA GLN A 148 6.48 23.99 3.06
C GLN A 148 5.18 23.38 2.53
N ALA A 149 5.27 22.68 1.38
CA ALA A 149 4.23 21.82 0.89
C ALA A 149 4.84 20.47 0.48
N ALA A 150 4.19 19.36 0.87
CA ALA A 150 4.67 18.02 0.61
C ALA A 150 3.54 17.08 0.15
N THR A 151 3.80 16.23 -0.83
CA THR A 151 2.90 15.13 -1.20
C THR A 151 2.84 14.10 -0.06
N ARG A 152 1.82 13.24 -0.07
CA ARG A 152 1.72 12.17 0.94
C ARG A 152 2.92 11.22 0.90
N GLY A 153 3.43 10.90 -0.28
CA GLY A 153 4.49 9.90 -0.44
C GLY A 153 4.06 8.53 0.10
N ASP A 154 4.93 7.92 0.90
CA ASP A 154 4.67 6.66 1.64
C ASP A 154 3.98 6.89 3.00
N GLY A 155 3.57 8.12 3.27
CA GLY A 155 2.96 8.54 4.53
C GLY A 155 3.96 8.99 5.61
N GLU A 156 5.22 8.64 5.52
CA GLU A 156 6.31 9.10 6.38
C GLU A 156 7.19 10.14 5.66
N LEU A 157 7.45 9.93 4.37
CA LEU A 157 8.24 10.81 3.52
C LEU A 157 7.43 11.25 2.30
N GLY A 158 7.34 12.55 2.05
CA GLY A 158 6.69 13.14 0.88
C GLY A 158 7.69 13.89 -0.03
N GLU A 159 7.25 14.24 -1.24
CA GLU A 159 7.99 15.09 -2.18
C GLU A 159 7.79 16.54 -1.80
N ASN A 160 8.88 17.33 -1.71
CA ASN A 160 8.78 18.76 -1.52
C ASN A 160 8.28 19.43 -2.82
N VAL A 161 7.04 19.89 -2.80
CA VAL A 161 6.38 20.57 -3.93
C VAL A 161 5.98 22.01 -3.57
N THR A 162 6.73 22.64 -2.67
CA THR A 162 6.39 23.97 -2.12
C THR A 162 6.22 25.02 -3.23
N GLU A 163 7.16 25.12 -4.15
CA GLU A 163 7.11 26.11 -5.23
C GLU A 163 5.93 25.84 -6.19
N ASN A 164 5.60 24.55 -6.41
CA ASN A 164 4.46 24.14 -7.21
C ASN A 164 3.14 24.50 -6.50
N ALA A 165 3.02 24.20 -5.21
CA ALA A 165 1.83 24.50 -4.41
C ALA A 165 1.55 26.01 -4.34
N ARG A 166 2.60 26.85 -4.29
CA ARG A 166 2.48 28.30 -4.32
C ARG A 166 1.81 28.85 -5.58
N THR A 167 1.79 28.11 -6.67
CA THR A 167 1.14 28.49 -7.92
C THR A 167 -0.36 28.20 -7.96
N ILE A 168 -0.88 27.43 -6.99
CA ILE A 168 -2.30 27.06 -6.93
C ILE A 168 -3.09 28.19 -6.25
N ALA A 169 -4.04 28.76 -6.96
CA ALA A 169 -4.78 29.95 -6.49
C ALA A 169 -5.60 29.70 -5.20
N ASP A 170 -6.09 28.47 -5.01
CA ASP A 170 -6.89 28.07 -3.84
C ASP A 170 -6.03 27.88 -2.57
N ILE A 171 -4.69 27.95 -2.68
CA ILE A 171 -3.77 27.80 -1.55
C ILE A 171 -3.32 29.19 -1.08
N PRO A 172 -3.79 29.67 0.10
CA PRO A 172 -3.38 30.95 0.64
C PRO A 172 -1.88 30.98 0.93
N GLN A 173 -1.17 32.02 0.47
CA GLN A 173 0.26 32.21 0.77
C GLN A 173 0.50 32.76 2.17
N ARG A 174 -0.52 33.46 2.73
CA ARG A 174 -0.53 34.03 4.06
C ARG A 174 -1.88 33.84 4.70
N LEU A 175 -1.89 33.46 5.96
CA LEU A 175 -3.06 33.30 6.81
C LEU A 175 -3.07 34.41 7.89
N THR A 176 -4.26 34.90 8.23
CA THR A 176 -4.45 35.85 9.32
C THR A 176 -5.17 35.17 10.47
N GLY A 177 -4.63 35.26 11.68
CA GLY A 177 -5.23 34.66 12.87
C GLY A 177 -5.11 33.13 12.91
N ALA A 178 -4.13 32.57 12.21
CA ALA A 178 -3.80 31.16 12.29
C ALA A 178 -2.91 30.88 13.51
N PRO A 179 -2.87 29.62 14.02
CA PRO A 179 -1.85 29.18 14.98
C PRO A 179 -0.43 29.47 14.49
N ALA A 180 0.53 29.61 15.40
CA ALA A 180 1.93 29.87 15.05
C ALA A 180 2.51 28.76 14.15
N VAL A 181 2.13 27.50 14.40
CA VAL A 181 2.37 26.37 13.50
C VAL A 181 1.03 25.75 13.12
N LEU A 182 0.78 25.65 11.83
CA LEU A 182 -0.42 25.02 11.27
C LEU A 182 -0.05 24.19 10.04
N GLU A 183 -0.25 22.89 10.13
CA GLU A 183 -0.18 21.99 8.96
C GLU A 183 -1.61 21.69 8.48
N VAL A 184 -1.95 22.12 7.26
CA VAL A 184 -3.24 21.85 6.62
C VAL A 184 -3.08 20.71 5.62
N ARG A 185 -4.02 19.77 5.60
CA ARG A 185 -4.07 18.65 4.66
C ARG A 185 -5.32 18.74 3.79
N GLY A 186 -5.13 18.48 2.52
CA GLY A 186 -6.19 18.57 1.55
C GLY A 186 -5.90 17.77 0.29
N GLU A 187 -6.78 17.90 -0.69
CA GLU A 187 -6.66 17.25 -1.99
C GLU A 187 -6.47 18.27 -3.09
N VAL A 188 -5.40 18.07 -3.89
CA VAL A 188 -5.22 18.80 -5.16
C VAL A 188 -5.96 18.04 -6.24
N TYR A 189 -6.79 18.73 -6.99
CA TYR A 189 -7.63 18.14 -8.03
C TYR A 189 -7.73 19.04 -9.26
N MET A 190 -8.30 18.51 -10.34
CA MET A 190 -8.60 19.27 -11.56
C MET A 190 -10.09 19.12 -11.90
N SER A 191 -10.75 20.22 -12.26
CA SER A 191 -12.14 20.15 -12.70
C SER A 191 -12.28 19.49 -14.07
N HIS A 192 -13.47 18.94 -14.39
CA HIS A 192 -13.74 18.34 -15.70
C HIS A 192 -13.54 19.32 -16.86
N ALA A 193 -13.97 20.58 -16.69
CA ALA A 193 -13.80 21.62 -17.70
C ALA A 193 -12.32 21.95 -17.93
N ASP A 194 -11.55 22.07 -16.84
CA ASP A 194 -10.13 22.37 -16.89
C ASP A 194 -9.32 21.20 -17.50
N PHE A 195 -9.70 19.97 -17.17
CA PHE A 195 -9.11 18.76 -17.73
C PHE A 195 -9.35 18.64 -19.24
N ALA A 196 -10.58 18.89 -19.68
CA ALA A 196 -10.91 18.87 -21.10
C ALA A 196 -10.11 19.93 -21.87
N ALA A 197 -10.03 21.16 -21.35
CA ALA A 197 -9.25 22.25 -21.95
C ALA A 197 -7.74 21.95 -21.96
N LEU A 198 -7.21 21.28 -20.92
CA LEU A 198 -5.81 20.85 -20.87
C LEU A 198 -5.51 19.82 -21.95
N ASN A 199 -6.33 18.76 -22.06
CA ASN A 199 -6.13 17.71 -23.06
C ASN A 199 -6.28 18.23 -24.50
N ALA A 200 -7.18 19.20 -24.77
CA ALA A 200 -7.26 19.86 -26.06
C ALA A 200 -5.93 20.56 -26.42
N ARG A 201 -5.35 21.32 -25.47
CA ARG A 201 -4.04 21.96 -25.66
C ARG A 201 -2.88 20.97 -25.87
N GLN A 202 -2.91 19.81 -25.20
CA GLN A 202 -1.92 18.74 -25.40
C GLN A 202 -2.05 18.16 -26.81
N ALA A 203 -3.26 17.85 -27.26
CA ALA A 203 -3.53 17.35 -28.59
C ALA A 203 -3.06 18.34 -29.69
N ASP A 204 -3.34 19.64 -29.54
CA ASP A 204 -2.90 20.71 -30.48
C ASP A 204 -1.35 20.76 -30.59
N ARG A 205 -0.62 20.38 -29.55
CA ARG A 205 0.85 20.34 -29.53
C ARG A 205 1.42 19.00 -29.97
N GLY A 206 0.59 17.99 -30.18
CA GLY A 206 1.03 16.60 -30.43
C GLY A 206 1.58 15.89 -29.20
N ASP A 207 1.34 16.42 -28.00
CA ASP A 207 1.73 15.83 -26.74
C ASP A 207 0.75 14.73 -26.29
N LYS A 208 1.18 13.82 -25.43
CA LYS A 208 0.32 12.76 -24.88
C LYS A 208 -0.75 13.37 -23.97
N SER A 209 -2.02 13.05 -24.22
CA SER A 209 -3.15 13.44 -23.37
C SER A 209 -3.13 12.68 -22.04
N PHE A 210 -3.63 13.31 -20.99
CA PHE A 210 -3.83 12.68 -19.68
C PHE A 210 -5.04 11.75 -19.72
N ALA A 211 -4.96 10.65 -18.98
CA ALA A 211 -5.99 9.62 -18.96
C ALA A 211 -7.25 10.03 -18.17
N ASN A 212 -7.08 10.74 -17.06
CA ASN A 212 -8.16 11.22 -16.18
C ASN A 212 -7.75 12.50 -15.44
N PRO A 213 -8.71 13.21 -14.78
CA PRO A 213 -8.45 14.42 -14.01
C PRO A 213 -7.45 14.23 -12.87
N ARG A 214 -7.50 13.07 -12.16
CA ARG A 214 -6.59 12.73 -11.07
C ARG A 214 -5.14 12.64 -11.56
N ASN A 215 -4.88 11.88 -12.65
CA ASN A 215 -3.55 11.76 -13.22
C ASN A 215 -3.04 13.09 -13.77
N ALA A 216 -3.95 13.91 -14.35
CA ALA A 216 -3.63 15.26 -14.78
C ALA A 216 -3.23 16.14 -13.60
N ALA A 217 -3.94 16.06 -12.47
CA ALA A 217 -3.61 16.81 -11.26
C ALA A 217 -2.27 16.35 -10.66
N ALA A 218 -2.07 15.04 -10.48
CA ALA A 218 -0.84 14.47 -9.95
C ALA A 218 0.38 14.81 -10.82
N GLY A 219 0.30 14.57 -12.13
CA GLY A 219 1.36 14.89 -13.08
C GLY A 219 1.61 16.39 -13.25
N SER A 220 0.61 17.25 -12.98
CA SER A 220 0.77 18.71 -13.02
C SER A 220 1.40 19.26 -11.75
N LEU A 221 1.10 18.70 -10.58
CA LEU A 221 1.71 19.12 -9.31
C LEU A 221 3.17 18.65 -9.21
N ARG A 222 3.49 17.45 -9.67
CA ARG A 222 4.83 16.84 -9.63
C ARG A 222 5.70 17.23 -10.82
N GLN A 223 5.84 18.55 -11.08
CA GLN A 223 6.72 19.11 -12.11
C GLN A 223 7.97 19.70 -11.45
N LEU A 224 9.16 19.40 -11.98
CA LEU A 224 10.42 19.97 -11.48
C LEU A 224 10.47 21.50 -11.72
N ASP A 225 9.82 21.98 -12.77
CA ASP A 225 9.65 23.41 -13.04
C ASP A 225 8.26 23.88 -12.62
N ALA A 226 8.17 24.65 -11.54
CA ALA A 226 6.92 25.20 -11.03
C ALA A 226 6.16 26.09 -12.04
N ARG A 227 6.82 26.62 -13.06
CA ARG A 227 6.16 27.37 -14.15
C ARG A 227 5.25 26.48 -14.98
N ILE A 228 5.56 25.20 -15.12
CA ILE A 228 4.68 24.23 -15.77
C ILE A 228 3.44 24.04 -14.91
N THR A 229 3.59 23.84 -13.61
CA THR A 229 2.47 23.76 -12.66
C THR A 229 1.61 25.01 -12.71
N ALA A 230 2.19 26.20 -12.73
CA ALA A 230 1.48 27.48 -12.84
C ALA A 230 0.62 27.60 -14.11
N SER A 231 0.99 26.92 -15.20
CA SER A 231 0.19 26.86 -16.44
C SER A 231 -0.97 25.86 -16.38
N ARG A 232 -1.08 25.09 -15.30
CA ARG A 232 -2.09 24.04 -15.12
C ARG A 232 -3.16 24.51 -14.13
N PRO A 233 -4.46 24.38 -14.44
CA PRO A 233 -5.55 24.88 -13.60
C PRO A 233 -5.85 23.92 -12.43
N LEU A 234 -4.92 23.81 -11.50
CA LEU A 234 -5.08 23.01 -10.30
C LEU A 234 -5.94 23.72 -9.26
N LYS A 235 -6.70 22.95 -8.49
CA LYS A 235 -7.57 23.38 -7.39
C LYS A 235 -7.26 22.61 -6.14
N PHE A 236 -7.69 23.12 -4.96
CA PHE A 236 -7.42 22.53 -3.67
C PHE A 236 -8.62 22.58 -2.74
N PHE A 237 -8.95 21.46 -2.10
CA PHE A 237 -9.89 21.40 -0.97
C PHE A 237 -9.17 20.97 0.30
N ALA A 238 -9.27 21.76 1.37
CA ALA A 238 -8.81 21.39 2.70
C ALA A 238 -9.83 20.46 3.39
N TYR A 239 -9.37 19.36 4.02
CA TYR A 239 -10.24 18.41 4.71
C TYR A 239 -9.70 17.92 6.05
N SER A 240 -8.48 18.29 6.42
CA SER A 240 -7.84 17.82 7.66
C SER A 240 -6.62 18.68 7.99
N TRP A 241 -5.92 18.32 9.04
CA TRP A 241 -4.69 18.97 9.50
C TRP A 241 -3.71 17.93 10.04
N GLY A 242 -2.47 18.35 10.21
CA GLY A 242 -1.39 17.63 10.86
C GLY A 242 -0.95 18.33 12.14
N VAL A 243 0.30 18.80 12.17
CA VAL A 243 0.88 19.50 13.33
C VAL A 243 0.20 20.83 13.59
N LEU A 244 -0.14 21.08 14.84
CA LEU A 244 -0.73 22.33 15.33
C LEU A 244 -0.02 22.81 16.57
N SER A 245 0.27 24.12 16.68
CA SER A 245 0.69 24.75 17.94
C SER A 245 -0.48 25.00 18.90
N GLU A 246 -1.71 25.15 18.37
CA GLU A 246 -2.95 25.33 19.11
C GLU A 246 -4.10 24.62 18.38
N PRO A 247 -5.08 24.02 19.10
CA PRO A 247 -6.22 23.38 18.49
C PRO A 247 -7.05 24.36 17.63
N LEU A 248 -7.54 23.88 16.48
CA LEU A 248 -8.45 24.67 15.62
C LEU A 248 -9.86 24.74 16.21
N ALA A 249 -10.34 23.64 16.81
CA ALA A 249 -11.63 23.48 17.45
C ALA A 249 -11.63 22.18 18.27
N ASP A 250 -12.73 21.92 19.00
CA ASP A 250 -12.95 20.66 19.73
C ASP A 250 -13.62 19.58 18.86
N THR A 251 -14.08 19.94 17.67
CA THR A 251 -14.81 19.04 16.77
C THR A 251 -14.23 19.08 15.36
N GLN A 252 -14.38 17.96 14.62
CA GLN A 252 -13.98 17.83 13.21
C GLN A 252 -14.66 18.88 12.34
N PHE A 253 -15.99 19.03 12.47
CA PHE A 253 -16.76 20.00 11.71
C PHE A 253 -16.35 21.44 12.03
N GLY A 254 -16.15 21.76 13.32
CA GLY A 254 -15.69 23.08 13.74
C GLY A 254 -14.28 23.40 13.23
N ALA A 255 -13.39 22.41 13.18
CA ALA A 255 -12.05 22.59 12.61
C ALA A 255 -12.10 22.85 11.09
N ILE A 256 -12.99 22.17 10.34
CA ILE A 256 -13.20 22.43 8.91
C ILE A 256 -13.74 23.85 8.68
N GLU A 257 -14.73 24.31 9.47
CA GLU A 257 -15.21 25.70 9.40
C GLU A 257 -14.09 26.70 9.74
N ARG A 258 -13.24 26.40 10.73
CA ARG A 258 -12.08 27.23 11.07
C ARG A 258 -11.08 27.31 9.91
N LEU A 259 -10.81 26.22 9.19
CA LEU A 259 -9.98 26.24 7.98
C LEU A 259 -10.57 27.15 6.90
N LYS A 260 -11.90 27.11 6.74
CA LYS A 260 -12.62 28.00 5.82
C LYS A 260 -12.48 29.46 6.20
N ASP A 261 -12.62 29.80 7.50
CA ASP A 261 -12.41 31.16 8.03
C ASP A 261 -10.97 31.64 7.82
N LEU A 262 -10.00 30.75 7.80
CA LEU A 262 -8.60 31.06 7.49
C LEU A 262 -8.34 31.25 5.99
N GLY A 263 -9.35 31.07 5.13
CA GLY A 263 -9.29 31.34 3.70
C GLY A 263 -9.10 30.11 2.80
N PHE A 264 -9.12 28.91 3.35
CA PHE A 264 -9.08 27.68 2.54
C PHE A 264 -10.43 27.36 1.90
N GLN A 265 -10.41 26.79 0.72
CA GLN A 265 -11.60 26.18 0.15
C GLN A 265 -11.84 24.84 0.86
N THR A 266 -13.05 24.67 1.41
CA THR A 266 -13.54 23.40 1.96
C THR A 266 -14.72 22.94 1.13
N ASN A 267 -14.98 21.62 1.09
CA ASN A 267 -16.05 21.12 0.24
C ASN A 267 -17.44 21.49 0.80
N PRO A 268 -18.30 22.18 0.02
CA PRO A 268 -19.61 22.65 0.50
C PRO A 268 -20.60 21.51 0.80
N LEU A 269 -20.34 20.28 0.35
CA LEU A 269 -21.16 19.10 0.63
C LEU A 269 -20.75 18.41 1.94
N THR A 270 -19.73 18.93 2.65
CA THR A 270 -19.39 18.42 3.99
C THR A 270 -20.55 18.70 4.94
N ARG A 271 -21.01 17.63 5.64
CA ARG A 271 -22.15 17.69 6.51
C ARG A 271 -21.89 16.96 7.84
N LEU A 272 -22.41 17.50 8.93
CA LEU A 272 -22.50 16.80 10.21
C LEU A 272 -23.73 15.88 10.20
N CYS A 273 -23.54 14.60 10.50
CA CYS A 273 -24.57 13.58 10.59
C CYS A 273 -24.66 13.07 12.03
N ALA A 274 -25.88 12.97 12.56
CA ALA A 274 -26.12 12.54 13.93
C ALA A 274 -25.92 11.03 14.13
N ASP A 275 -26.18 10.23 13.09
CA ASP A 275 -26.14 8.78 13.11
C ASP A 275 -25.85 8.17 11.74
N THR A 276 -25.74 6.84 11.70
CA THR A 276 -25.47 6.07 10.48
C THR A 276 -26.56 6.24 9.42
N ALA A 277 -27.81 6.44 9.80
CA ALA A 277 -28.91 6.62 8.85
C ALA A 277 -28.77 7.94 8.08
N GLU A 278 -28.40 9.03 8.77
CA GLU A 278 -28.11 10.32 8.14
C GLU A 278 -26.83 10.25 7.28
N MET A 279 -25.78 9.51 7.72
CA MET A 279 -24.58 9.28 6.93
C MET A 279 -24.90 8.62 5.58
N LEU A 280 -25.70 7.55 5.59
CA LEU A 280 -26.11 6.83 4.39
C LEU A 280 -27.08 7.64 3.51
N ALA A 281 -27.98 8.41 4.10
CA ALA A 281 -28.86 9.31 3.34
C ALA A 281 -28.05 10.38 2.60
N HIS A 282 -27.03 10.96 3.25
CA HIS A 282 -26.14 11.94 2.64
C HIS A 282 -25.27 11.32 1.52
N TYR A 283 -24.75 10.11 1.74
CA TYR A 283 -24.02 9.35 0.70
C TYR A 283 -24.85 9.21 -0.57
N ARG A 284 -26.13 8.76 -0.46
CA ARG A 284 -27.02 8.63 -1.62
C ARG A 284 -27.32 9.95 -2.30
N ALA A 285 -27.44 11.04 -1.51
CA ALA A 285 -27.65 12.37 -2.07
C ALA A 285 -26.42 12.87 -2.88
N ILE A 286 -25.22 12.59 -2.40
CA ILE A 286 -23.96 12.92 -3.12
C ILE A 286 -23.81 12.03 -4.36
N GLU A 287 -24.06 10.72 -4.24
CA GLU A 287 -24.01 9.77 -5.36
C GLU A 287 -24.93 10.22 -6.52
N ALA A 288 -26.17 10.62 -6.20
CA ALA A 288 -27.14 11.07 -7.20
C ALA A 288 -26.71 12.33 -7.98
N GLN A 289 -25.94 13.22 -7.37
CA GLN A 289 -25.44 14.45 -8.00
C GLN A 289 -23.99 14.36 -8.51
N ARG A 290 -23.31 13.20 -8.34
CA ARG A 290 -21.90 12.99 -8.67
C ARG A 290 -21.53 13.51 -10.07
N ALA A 291 -22.33 13.18 -11.07
CA ALA A 291 -22.08 13.55 -12.46
C ALA A 291 -22.13 15.09 -12.74
N THR A 292 -22.73 15.87 -11.85
CA THR A 292 -22.94 17.33 -12.02
C THR A 292 -22.03 18.19 -11.18
N LEU A 293 -21.17 17.59 -10.33
CA LEU A 293 -20.27 18.35 -9.44
C LEU A 293 -19.17 19.11 -10.18
N GLY A 294 -18.83 18.69 -11.41
CA GLY A 294 -17.77 19.28 -12.20
C GLY A 294 -16.35 18.86 -11.79
N TYR A 295 -16.21 17.92 -10.86
CA TYR A 295 -14.97 17.27 -10.44
C TYR A 295 -15.25 15.84 -9.99
N ASP A 296 -14.23 14.99 -9.99
CA ASP A 296 -14.38 13.59 -9.62
C ASP A 296 -14.36 13.38 -8.11
N ILE A 297 -15.24 12.49 -7.66
CA ILE A 297 -15.30 11.93 -6.30
C ILE A 297 -15.48 10.41 -6.40
N ASP A 298 -14.84 9.66 -5.53
CA ASP A 298 -14.89 8.19 -5.50
C ASP A 298 -15.66 7.63 -4.31
N GLY A 299 -16.25 8.49 -3.48
CA GLY A 299 -17.04 8.10 -2.31
C GLY A 299 -17.29 9.24 -1.35
N VAL A 300 -17.60 8.88 -0.10
CA VAL A 300 -17.79 9.78 1.04
C VAL A 300 -16.95 9.29 2.21
N VAL A 301 -16.23 10.20 2.88
CA VAL A 301 -15.44 9.89 4.08
C VAL A 301 -16.25 10.26 5.31
N TYR A 302 -16.42 9.31 6.22
CA TYR A 302 -16.97 9.57 7.54
C TYR A 302 -15.87 9.71 8.57
N LYS A 303 -15.98 10.71 9.45
CA LYS A 303 -15.04 10.92 10.55
C LYS A 303 -15.83 11.23 11.84
N VAL A 304 -15.43 10.63 12.95
CA VAL A 304 -16.00 10.96 14.26
C VAL A 304 -15.84 12.45 14.52
N ASN A 305 -16.92 13.14 14.89
CA ASN A 305 -16.92 14.59 15.02
C ASN A 305 -16.15 15.09 16.26
N ASP A 306 -16.22 14.38 17.38
CA ASP A 306 -15.54 14.74 18.64
C ASP A 306 -14.04 14.37 18.55
N LEU A 307 -13.17 15.37 18.67
CA LEU A 307 -11.71 15.19 18.54
C LEU A 307 -11.09 14.47 19.75
N ALA A 308 -11.70 14.57 20.93
CA ALA A 308 -11.24 13.80 22.09
C ALA A 308 -11.53 12.31 21.90
N LEU A 309 -12.69 11.97 21.30
CA LEU A 309 -12.99 10.59 20.93
C LEU A 309 -12.10 10.08 19.78
N GLN A 310 -11.74 10.93 18.80
CA GLN A 310 -10.75 10.57 17.79
C GLN A 310 -9.39 10.23 18.41
N ALA A 311 -8.95 11.03 19.36
CA ALA A 311 -7.69 10.80 20.08
C ALA A 311 -7.70 9.48 20.88
N ARG A 312 -8.84 9.15 21.53
CA ARG A 312 -9.04 7.87 22.24
C ARG A 312 -9.06 6.68 21.29
N LEU A 313 -9.75 6.78 20.14
CA LEU A 313 -9.79 5.74 19.10
C LEU A 313 -8.40 5.49 18.49
N GLY A 314 -7.63 6.55 18.30
CA GLY A 314 -6.27 6.48 17.79
C GLY A 314 -6.19 5.90 16.39
N PHE A 315 -5.04 5.29 16.10
CA PHE A 315 -4.67 4.83 14.77
C PHE A 315 -4.35 3.33 14.78
N ARG A 316 -4.50 2.70 13.62
CA ARG A 316 -3.84 1.44 13.25
C ARG A 316 -2.52 1.77 12.54
N SER A 317 -1.80 0.76 12.09
CA SER A 317 -0.54 0.97 11.34
C SER A 317 -0.69 1.87 10.12
N THR A 318 -1.81 1.80 9.43
CA THR A 318 -2.04 2.49 8.15
C THR A 318 -3.29 3.35 8.09
N THR A 319 -4.23 3.20 9.04
CA THR A 319 -5.53 3.86 9.01
C THR A 319 -5.93 4.38 10.38
N PRO A 320 -6.65 5.52 10.48
CA PRO A 320 -7.31 5.92 11.71
C PRO A 320 -8.48 4.98 12.03
N ARG A 321 -8.75 4.74 13.33
CA ARG A 321 -9.95 3.97 13.73
C ARG A 321 -11.23 4.80 13.71
N TRP A 322 -11.11 6.10 13.64
CA TRP A 322 -12.19 7.07 13.70
C TRP A 322 -12.66 7.60 12.34
N ALA A 323 -12.11 7.06 11.24
CA ALA A 323 -12.51 7.45 9.89
C ALA A 323 -12.61 6.24 8.96
N ILE A 324 -13.56 6.29 8.01
CA ILE A 324 -13.76 5.29 6.96
C ILE A 324 -14.19 5.97 5.65
N ALA A 325 -13.77 5.42 4.52
CA ALA A 325 -14.17 5.87 3.19
C ALA A 325 -15.25 4.94 2.61
N HIS A 326 -16.46 5.43 2.44
CA HIS A 326 -17.56 4.71 1.78
C HIS A 326 -17.52 4.99 0.27
N LYS A 327 -17.04 4.02 -0.49
CA LYS A 327 -16.81 4.12 -1.94
C LYS A 327 -18.10 3.95 -2.75
N PHE A 328 -18.18 4.64 -3.90
CA PHE A 328 -19.26 4.41 -4.86
C PHE A 328 -19.08 3.11 -5.64
N PRO A 329 -20.18 2.52 -6.16
CA PRO A 329 -20.10 1.38 -7.07
C PRO A 329 -19.30 1.70 -8.34
N ALA A 330 -18.60 0.69 -8.86
CA ALA A 330 -17.81 0.83 -10.08
C ALA A 330 -18.69 0.88 -11.35
N GLU A 331 -18.27 1.68 -12.34
CA GLU A 331 -18.92 1.70 -13.66
C GLU A 331 -18.55 0.46 -14.49
N LEU A 332 -19.51 0.01 -15.33
CA LEU A 332 -19.41 -1.19 -16.18
C LEU A 332 -19.52 -0.80 -17.65
N ALA A 333 -18.73 -1.42 -18.53
CA ALA A 333 -18.87 -1.27 -19.98
C ALA A 333 -18.64 -2.61 -20.71
N TRP A 334 -19.26 -2.75 -21.88
CA TRP A 334 -19.07 -3.92 -22.74
C TRP A 334 -18.09 -3.63 -23.88
N THR A 335 -17.13 -4.53 -24.11
CA THR A 335 -16.17 -4.45 -25.19
C THR A 335 -15.79 -5.81 -25.72
N ARG A 336 -15.04 -5.85 -26.83
CA ARG A 336 -14.56 -7.11 -27.43
C ARG A 336 -13.18 -7.47 -26.87
N LEU A 337 -13.01 -8.71 -26.43
CA LEU A 337 -11.72 -9.32 -26.10
C LEU A 337 -11.03 -9.72 -27.40
N GLU A 338 -9.94 -9.05 -27.74
CA GLU A 338 -9.22 -9.32 -28.99
C GLU A 338 -8.20 -10.45 -28.82
N LYS A 339 -7.47 -10.49 -27.68
CA LYS A 339 -6.41 -11.47 -27.42
C LYS A 339 -6.20 -11.67 -25.93
N ILE A 340 -5.76 -12.86 -25.54
CA ILE A 340 -5.23 -13.18 -24.21
C ILE A 340 -3.71 -13.29 -24.29
N GLU A 341 -3.00 -12.40 -23.64
CA GLU A 341 -1.54 -12.42 -23.56
C GLU A 341 -1.09 -12.93 -22.18
N ILE A 342 0.00 -13.70 -22.15
CA ILE A 342 0.61 -14.16 -20.91
C ILE A 342 1.86 -13.33 -20.64
N GLN A 343 1.89 -12.63 -19.53
CA GLN A 343 3.05 -11.90 -19.00
C GLN A 343 3.75 -12.73 -17.94
N VAL A 344 5.08 -12.63 -17.87
CA VAL A 344 5.90 -13.38 -16.89
C VAL A 344 6.46 -12.39 -15.88
N GLY A 345 6.00 -12.49 -14.64
CA GLY A 345 6.42 -11.63 -13.55
C GLY A 345 7.75 -12.04 -12.91
N ARG A 346 8.23 -11.24 -11.97
CA ARG A 346 9.48 -11.40 -11.20
C ARG A 346 9.63 -12.78 -10.54
N THR A 347 8.56 -13.32 -9.99
CA THR A 347 8.53 -14.64 -9.34
C THR A 347 8.20 -15.78 -10.27
N GLY A 348 8.27 -15.56 -11.60
CA GLY A 348 7.90 -16.53 -12.63
C GLY A 348 6.41 -16.65 -12.86
N ALA A 349 5.56 -15.93 -12.15
CA ALA A 349 4.12 -16.00 -12.31
C ALA A 349 3.70 -15.71 -13.77
N LEU A 350 2.90 -16.60 -14.37
CA LEU A 350 2.29 -16.41 -15.68
C LEU A 350 0.95 -15.71 -15.50
N SER A 351 0.93 -14.41 -15.76
CA SER A 351 -0.25 -13.55 -15.57
C SER A 351 -0.98 -13.32 -16.90
N PRO A 352 -2.21 -13.79 -17.07
CA PRO A 352 -2.98 -13.56 -18.29
C PRO A 352 -3.58 -12.14 -18.30
N VAL A 353 -3.45 -11.45 -19.42
CA VAL A 353 -3.97 -10.11 -19.69
C VAL A 353 -4.88 -10.14 -20.90
N ALA A 354 -6.10 -9.64 -20.74
CA ALA A 354 -7.03 -9.40 -21.84
C ALA A 354 -6.60 -8.16 -22.62
N ARG A 355 -6.37 -8.29 -23.91
CA ARG A 355 -6.27 -7.18 -24.87
C ARG A 355 -7.66 -6.90 -25.40
N LEU A 356 -8.13 -5.68 -25.22
CA LEU A 356 -9.52 -5.27 -25.47
C LEU A 356 -9.60 -4.26 -26.61
N ALA A 357 -10.68 -4.33 -27.39
CA ALA A 357 -11.07 -3.17 -28.18
C ALA A 357 -11.28 -1.98 -27.21
N PRO A 358 -10.66 -0.83 -27.48
CA PRO A 358 -10.70 0.29 -26.55
C PRO A 358 -12.13 0.71 -26.20
N VAL A 359 -12.44 0.83 -24.92
CA VAL A 359 -13.74 1.26 -24.40
C VAL A 359 -13.56 2.23 -23.24
N THR A 360 -14.44 3.22 -23.12
CA THR A 360 -14.40 4.16 -22.01
C THR A 360 -15.15 3.59 -20.79
N VAL A 361 -14.48 3.55 -19.64
CA VAL A 361 -15.05 3.14 -18.34
C VAL A 361 -14.59 4.14 -17.28
N GLY A 362 -15.51 4.78 -16.59
CA GLY A 362 -15.17 5.79 -15.60
C GLY A 362 -14.31 6.94 -16.17
N GLY A 363 -14.66 7.44 -17.37
CA GLY A 363 -13.92 8.52 -18.02
C GLY A 363 -12.54 8.16 -18.59
N VAL A 364 -12.12 6.89 -18.52
CA VAL A 364 -10.81 6.43 -19.02
C VAL A 364 -10.97 5.38 -20.13
N VAL A 365 -10.13 5.48 -21.15
CA VAL A 365 -10.08 4.48 -22.23
C VAL A 365 -9.31 3.24 -21.75
N VAL A 366 -10.03 2.13 -21.67
CA VAL A 366 -9.53 0.81 -21.28
C VAL A 366 -9.26 -0.03 -22.52
N ALA A 367 -8.03 -0.47 -22.69
CA ALA A 367 -7.59 -1.38 -23.75
C ALA A 367 -7.03 -2.71 -23.21
N ASN A 368 -6.83 -2.82 -21.90
CA ASN A 368 -6.32 -4.03 -21.25
C ASN A 368 -7.10 -4.30 -19.96
N ALA A 369 -7.28 -5.58 -19.62
CA ALA A 369 -7.86 -6.00 -18.35
C ALA A 369 -7.16 -7.24 -17.83
N THR A 370 -7.05 -7.39 -16.50
CA THR A 370 -6.49 -8.61 -15.93
C THR A 370 -7.47 -9.79 -16.05
N LEU A 371 -6.91 -10.97 -16.27
CA LEU A 371 -7.62 -12.25 -16.23
C LEU A 371 -7.12 -13.13 -15.07
N HIS A 372 -6.36 -12.55 -14.16
CA HIS A 372 -5.85 -13.16 -12.94
C HIS A 372 -5.02 -14.45 -13.14
N ASN A 373 -5.66 -15.57 -13.49
CA ASN A 373 -5.04 -16.88 -13.65
C ASN A 373 -5.87 -17.79 -14.59
N GLU A 374 -5.42 -19.03 -14.78
CA GLU A 374 -6.08 -20.00 -15.65
C GLU A 374 -7.49 -20.38 -15.17
N ASP A 375 -7.74 -20.46 -13.87
CA ASP A 375 -9.04 -20.80 -13.31
C ASP A 375 -10.05 -19.67 -13.57
N TYR A 376 -9.62 -18.41 -13.42
CA TYR A 376 -10.47 -17.26 -13.71
C TYR A 376 -10.92 -17.26 -15.18
N ILE A 377 -10.04 -17.59 -16.12
CA ILE A 377 -10.40 -17.74 -17.54
C ILE A 377 -11.42 -18.86 -17.72
N ALA A 378 -11.25 -19.98 -17.00
CA ALA A 378 -12.15 -21.13 -17.06
C ALA A 378 -13.52 -20.93 -16.38
N GLY A 379 -13.79 -19.77 -15.77
CA GLY A 379 -15.03 -19.51 -15.03
C GLY A 379 -15.03 -20.04 -13.61
N LEU A 380 -13.83 -20.22 -13.04
CA LEU A 380 -13.63 -20.72 -11.68
C LEU A 380 -12.90 -19.65 -10.83
N SER A 381 -13.19 -19.64 -9.54
CA SER A 381 -12.36 -18.93 -8.57
C SER A 381 -11.01 -19.64 -8.38
N SER A 382 -10.05 -18.99 -7.70
CA SER A 382 -8.79 -19.63 -7.32
C SER A 382 -8.94 -20.88 -6.44
N LYS A 383 -10.14 -21.13 -5.92
CA LYS A 383 -10.54 -22.29 -5.12
C LYS A 383 -11.34 -23.34 -5.88
N GLY A 384 -11.53 -23.14 -7.18
CA GLY A 384 -12.33 -24.04 -8.01
C GLY A 384 -13.84 -23.83 -7.93
N GLU A 385 -14.32 -22.77 -7.25
CA GLU A 385 -15.74 -22.41 -7.20
C GLU A 385 -16.19 -21.81 -8.53
N VAL A 386 -17.41 -22.05 -8.90
CA VAL A 386 -17.98 -21.49 -10.12
C VAL A 386 -18.22 -19.99 -9.98
N ILE A 387 -17.59 -19.21 -10.84
CA ILE A 387 -17.83 -17.76 -11.00
C ILE A 387 -18.45 -17.47 -12.35
N ARG A 388 -19.13 -16.34 -12.53
CA ARG A 388 -19.79 -15.95 -13.77
C ARG A 388 -20.70 -17.05 -14.35
N ASP A 389 -21.41 -17.78 -13.50
CA ASP A 389 -22.25 -18.93 -13.90
C ASP A 389 -21.48 -20.01 -14.72
N GLY A 390 -20.18 -20.17 -14.46
CA GLY A 390 -19.32 -21.11 -15.18
C GLY A 390 -18.93 -20.67 -16.59
N LYS A 391 -19.18 -19.41 -16.96
CA LYS A 391 -18.79 -18.87 -18.26
C LYS A 391 -17.27 -18.75 -18.35
N ASP A 392 -16.66 -19.46 -19.26
CA ASP A 392 -15.26 -19.28 -19.63
C ASP A 392 -15.05 -18.00 -20.46
N ILE A 393 -13.82 -17.54 -20.54
CA ILE A 393 -13.42 -16.37 -21.34
C ILE A 393 -12.60 -16.86 -22.54
N ARG A 394 -12.99 -16.43 -23.75
CA ARG A 394 -12.32 -16.80 -25.01
C ARG A 394 -11.94 -15.56 -25.81
N GLU A 395 -10.89 -15.68 -26.62
CA GLU A 395 -10.56 -14.63 -27.58
C GLU A 395 -11.72 -14.43 -28.56
N GLY A 396 -12.09 -13.20 -28.82
CA GLY A 396 -13.24 -12.81 -29.63
C GLY A 396 -14.54 -12.59 -28.88
N ASP A 397 -14.61 -12.91 -27.58
CA ASP A 397 -15.81 -12.70 -26.77
C ASP A 397 -16.15 -11.21 -26.59
N TRP A 398 -17.42 -10.94 -26.40
CA TRP A 398 -17.88 -9.72 -25.79
C TRP A 398 -17.82 -9.87 -24.27
N VAL A 399 -17.03 -9.02 -23.65
CA VAL A 399 -16.77 -9.06 -22.20
C VAL A 399 -17.23 -7.77 -21.55
N GLN A 400 -17.84 -7.90 -20.39
CA GLN A 400 -18.14 -6.79 -19.53
C GLN A 400 -16.89 -6.45 -18.72
N VAL A 401 -16.44 -5.22 -18.83
CA VAL A 401 -15.27 -4.74 -18.09
C VAL A 401 -15.68 -3.64 -17.13
N TYR A 402 -15.00 -3.56 -16.01
CA TYR A 402 -15.18 -2.52 -15.01
C TYR A 402 -13.81 -2.09 -14.51
N ARG A 403 -13.79 -0.86 -14.03
CA ARG A 403 -12.66 -0.33 -13.29
C ARG A 403 -13.10 -0.29 -11.84
N ALA A 404 -12.67 -1.27 -11.08
CA ALA A 404 -12.97 -1.29 -9.69
C ALA A 404 -12.09 -0.23 -8.98
N GLY A 405 -12.67 0.85 -8.45
CA GLY A 405 -11.98 1.98 -7.80
C GLY A 405 -11.07 2.81 -8.72
N ASP A 406 -11.40 2.87 -9.99
CA ASP A 406 -10.77 3.69 -11.04
C ASP A 406 -9.32 3.33 -11.46
N VAL A 407 -8.82 2.11 -11.16
CA VAL A 407 -7.41 1.77 -11.44
C VAL A 407 -7.21 0.63 -12.44
N ILE A 408 -7.51 -0.65 -12.15
CA ILE A 408 -7.32 -1.71 -13.13
C ILE A 408 -8.62 -2.26 -13.67
N PRO A 409 -8.71 -2.33 -15.00
CA PRO A 409 -9.83 -2.98 -15.62
C PRO A 409 -9.80 -4.51 -15.42
N LYS A 410 -10.97 -5.06 -15.11
CA LYS A 410 -11.23 -6.50 -15.03
C LYS A 410 -12.36 -6.90 -15.94
N VAL A 411 -12.37 -8.15 -16.29
CA VAL A 411 -13.50 -8.77 -16.98
C VAL A 411 -14.51 -9.27 -15.93
N ALA A 412 -15.66 -8.62 -15.82
CA ALA A 412 -16.72 -9.00 -14.88
C ALA A 412 -17.55 -10.16 -15.38
N ASP A 413 -17.93 -10.14 -16.67
CA ASP A 413 -18.82 -11.13 -17.27
C ASP A 413 -18.55 -11.32 -18.77
N VAL A 414 -19.16 -12.33 -19.36
CA VAL A 414 -19.10 -12.69 -20.78
C VAL A 414 -20.52 -12.79 -21.35
N ASP A 415 -20.76 -12.14 -22.49
CA ASP A 415 -22.02 -12.26 -23.23
C ASP A 415 -21.97 -13.47 -24.20
N LEU A 416 -22.41 -14.61 -23.70
CA LEU A 416 -22.46 -15.85 -24.50
C LEU A 416 -23.39 -15.76 -25.72
N SER A 417 -24.38 -14.83 -25.70
CA SER A 417 -25.29 -14.68 -26.85
C SER A 417 -24.60 -14.11 -28.09
N ARG A 418 -23.46 -13.43 -27.87
CA ARG A 418 -22.65 -12.81 -28.94
C ARG A 418 -21.37 -13.58 -29.25
N ARG A 419 -21.15 -14.73 -28.57
CA ARG A 419 -19.97 -15.58 -28.79
C ARG A 419 -20.08 -16.26 -30.14
N ASP A 420 -19.02 -16.22 -30.96
CA ASP A 420 -18.88 -17.02 -32.16
C ASP A 420 -18.78 -18.51 -31.76
N PRO A 421 -19.69 -19.39 -32.26
CA PRO A 421 -19.63 -20.81 -31.97
C PRO A 421 -18.32 -21.51 -32.38
N ALA A 422 -17.54 -20.90 -33.27
CA ALA A 422 -16.24 -21.45 -33.73
C ALA A 422 -15.10 -21.17 -32.74
N THR A 423 -15.28 -20.29 -31.74
CA THR A 423 -14.23 -19.97 -30.76
C THR A 423 -13.92 -21.17 -29.87
N GLN A 424 -12.62 -21.38 -29.64
CA GLN A 424 -12.14 -22.48 -28.80
C GLN A 424 -11.84 -21.96 -27.37
N PRO A 425 -12.00 -22.83 -26.35
CA PRO A 425 -11.55 -22.50 -25.00
C PRO A 425 -10.06 -22.15 -24.99
N PHE A 426 -9.69 -21.16 -24.16
CA PHE A 426 -8.29 -20.79 -24.03
C PHE A 426 -7.50 -21.90 -23.35
N VAL A 427 -6.39 -22.32 -23.96
CA VAL A 427 -5.49 -23.33 -23.40
C VAL A 427 -4.31 -22.60 -22.73
N PHE A 428 -4.24 -22.66 -21.42
CA PHE A 428 -3.18 -22.00 -20.67
C PHE A 428 -1.81 -22.64 -20.94
N LEU A 429 -0.76 -21.82 -21.01
CA LEU A 429 0.58 -22.26 -21.39
C LEU A 429 1.20 -23.15 -20.32
N LYS A 430 1.76 -24.29 -20.73
CA LYS A 430 2.54 -25.21 -19.88
C LYS A 430 4.05 -24.92 -19.90
N PHE A 431 4.48 -24.05 -20.79
CA PHE A 431 5.85 -23.61 -20.94
C PHE A 431 5.89 -22.09 -20.95
N CYS A 432 6.95 -21.53 -20.38
CA CYS A 432 7.17 -20.10 -20.33
C CYS A 432 7.36 -19.53 -21.74
N PRO A 433 6.60 -18.50 -22.15
CA PRO A 433 6.73 -17.91 -23.48
C PRO A 433 8.08 -17.19 -23.68
N GLU A 434 8.78 -16.81 -22.59
CA GLU A 434 10.04 -16.04 -22.64
C GLU A 434 11.28 -16.91 -22.69
N CYS A 435 11.29 -18.07 -22.03
CA CYS A 435 12.51 -18.89 -21.90
C CYS A 435 12.31 -20.37 -22.28
N GLY A 436 11.08 -20.80 -22.56
CA GLY A 436 10.77 -22.19 -22.88
C GLY A 436 10.83 -23.17 -21.70
N SER A 437 11.21 -22.73 -20.51
CA SER A 437 11.20 -23.58 -19.32
C SER A 437 9.78 -24.03 -18.96
N GLU A 438 9.65 -25.17 -18.32
CA GLU A 438 8.35 -25.64 -17.82
C GLU A 438 7.72 -24.62 -16.88
N ALA A 439 6.39 -24.46 -16.99
CA ALA A 439 5.61 -23.63 -16.13
C ALA A 439 4.71 -24.52 -15.25
N LEU A 440 5.10 -24.66 -13.99
CA LEU A 440 4.43 -25.53 -13.02
C LEU A 440 3.38 -24.75 -12.22
N ARG A 441 2.32 -25.45 -11.86
CA ARG A 441 1.35 -25.01 -10.86
C ARG A 441 1.47 -25.95 -9.67
N GLU A 442 1.89 -25.42 -8.55
CA GLU A 442 1.97 -26.18 -7.31
C GLU A 442 0.55 -26.51 -6.81
N GLU A 443 0.43 -27.60 -6.06
CA GLU A 443 -0.84 -27.99 -5.44
C GLU A 443 -1.27 -26.90 -4.46
N GLY A 444 -2.50 -26.40 -4.60
CA GLY A 444 -3.02 -25.28 -3.82
C GLY A 444 -2.64 -23.87 -4.32
N ASP A 445 -1.73 -23.73 -5.32
CA ASP A 445 -1.45 -22.41 -5.92
C ASP A 445 -2.40 -22.17 -7.12
N ALA A 446 -3.01 -20.98 -7.14
CA ALA A 446 -3.85 -20.54 -8.25
C ALA A 446 -3.04 -20.12 -9.49
N VAL A 447 -1.72 -19.93 -9.35
CA VAL A 447 -0.86 -19.33 -10.37
C VAL A 447 0.18 -20.31 -10.87
N ARG A 448 0.23 -20.49 -12.19
CA ARG A 448 1.29 -21.25 -12.86
C ARG A 448 2.57 -20.41 -12.93
N ARG A 449 3.73 -21.03 -12.66
CA ARG A 449 5.01 -20.33 -12.58
C ARG A 449 6.09 -20.96 -13.47
N CYS A 450 6.82 -20.11 -14.15
CA CYS A 450 8.02 -20.48 -14.88
C CYS A 450 9.13 -20.93 -13.92
N THR A 451 9.68 -22.12 -14.15
CA THR A 451 10.77 -22.69 -13.35
C THR A 451 12.16 -22.18 -13.76
N GLY A 452 12.24 -21.32 -14.80
CA GLY A 452 13.50 -20.85 -15.36
C GLY A 452 14.33 -19.93 -14.43
N GLY A 453 13.74 -19.34 -13.40
CA GLY A 453 14.46 -18.51 -12.42
C GLY A 453 15.35 -17.45 -13.09
N LEU A 454 16.65 -17.45 -12.78
CA LEU A 454 17.63 -16.51 -13.35
C LEU A 454 17.91 -16.74 -14.86
N ILE A 455 17.57 -17.92 -15.39
CA ILE A 455 17.72 -18.21 -16.82
C ILE A 455 16.61 -17.49 -17.63
N CYS A 456 15.46 -17.24 -17.03
CA CYS A 456 14.34 -16.56 -17.67
C CYS A 456 14.62 -15.06 -17.80
N PRO A 457 14.74 -14.50 -19.03
CA PRO A 457 15.00 -13.09 -19.23
C PRO A 457 13.99 -12.15 -18.55
N ALA A 458 12.70 -12.50 -18.60
CA ALA A 458 11.66 -11.71 -17.96
C ALA A 458 11.82 -11.69 -16.43
N GLN A 459 12.06 -12.84 -15.81
CA GLN A 459 12.31 -12.89 -14.35
C GLN A 459 13.57 -12.12 -13.95
N ALA A 460 14.66 -12.26 -14.70
CA ALA A 460 15.92 -11.56 -14.45
C ALA A 460 15.75 -10.05 -14.56
N VAL A 461 15.08 -9.56 -15.60
CA VAL A 461 14.80 -8.13 -15.79
C VAL A 461 13.91 -7.59 -14.64
N GLU A 462 12.86 -8.30 -14.30
CA GLU A 462 11.96 -7.86 -13.22
C GLU A 462 12.64 -7.93 -11.83
N LYS A 463 13.52 -8.92 -11.57
CA LYS A 463 14.37 -8.94 -10.36
C LYS A 463 15.31 -7.74 -10.31
N LEU A 464 15.95 -7.38 -11.43
CA LEU A 464 16.82 -6.19 -11.53
C LEU A 464 16.02 -4.89 -11.33
N LYS A 465 14.83 -4.75 -11.92
CA LYS A 465 13.96 -3.59 -11.68
C LYS A 465 13.56 -3.46 -10.22
N HIS A 466 13.20 -4.57 -9.59
CA HIS A 466 12.92 -4.60 -8.16
C HIS A 466 14.15 -4.17 -7.34
N PHE A 467 15.32 -4.70 -7.66
CA PHE A 467 16.57 -4.40 -6.95
C PHE A 467 16.90 -2.90 -6.97
N VAL A 468 16.71 -2.22 -8.10
CA VAL A 468 16.98 -0.79 -8.22
C VAL A 468 15.81 0.10 -7.79
N SER A 469 14.66 -0.49 -7.42
CA SER A 469 13.47 0.24 -7.02
C SER A 469 13.70 1.09 -5.76
N ARG A 470 12.83 2.06 -5.53
CA ARG A 470 12.92 3.03 -4.41
C ARG A 470 12.94 2.39 -3.03
N ALA A 471 12.12 1.37 -2.82
CA ALA A 471 12.08 0.63 -1.56
C ALA A 471 13.33 -0.25 -1.33
N ALA A 472 14.02 -0.64 -2.42
CA ALA A 472 15.24 -1.44 -2.40
C ALA A 472 16.50 -0.54 -2.42
N PHE A 473 17.31 -0.58 -3.49
CA PHE A 473 18.54 0.20 -3.55
C PHE A 473 18.34 1.66 -3.94
N ASP A 474 17.23 2.02 -4.63
CA ASP A 474 16.94 3.41 -5.01
C ASP A 474 18.13 4.09 -5.72
N ILE A 475 18.56 3.50 -6.83
CA ILE A 475 19.71 3.99 -7.60
C ILE A 475 19.22 5.05 -8.58
N GLU A 476 19.55 6.31 -8.32
CA GLU A 476 19.16 7.43 -9.17
C GLU A 476 19.76 7.28 -10.59
N GLY A 477 18.93 7.49 -11.62
CA GLY A 477 19.32 7.35 -13.01
C GLY A 477 19.31 5.91 -13.55
N LEU A 478 19.02 4.89 -12.72
CA LEU A 478 18.89 3.49 -13.13
C LEU A 478 17.43 3.01 -12.98
N GLY A 479 16.51 3.61 -13.70
CA GLY A 479 15.12 3.21 -13.70
C GLY A 479 14.83 1.97 -14.59
N ALA A 480 13.56 1.54 -14.63
CA ALA A 480 13.12 0.33 -15.34
C ALA A 480 13.56 0.29 -16.82
N LYS A 481 13.47 1.41 -17.54
CA LYS A 481 13.89 1.50 -18.95
C LYS A 481 15.41 1.30 -19.13
N GLN A 482 16.22 1.85 -18.25
CA GLN A 482 17.67 1.70 -18.27
C GLN A 482 18.06 0.27 -17.93
N VAL A 483 17.41 -0.34 -16.95
CA VAL A 483 17.60 -1.78 -16.61
C VAL A 483 17.31 -2.67 -17.81
N GLU A 484 16.17 -2.50 -18.49
CA GLU A 484 15.82 -3.26 -19.71
C GLU A 484 16.87 -3.10 -20.80
N ALA A 485 17.28 -1.85 -21.04
CA ALA A 485 18.27 -1.53 -22.07
C ALA A 485 19.64 -2.15 -21.73
N PHE A 486 20.10 -2.04 -20.48
CA PHE A 486 21.39 -2.61 -20.05
C PHE A 486 21.37 -4.14 -20.03
N TYR A 487 20.22 -4.73 -19.66
CA TYR A 487 20.04 -6.18 -19.73
C TYR A 487 20.09 -6.69 -21.18
N LYS A 488 19.34 -6.03 -22.09
CA LYS A 488 19.32 -6.37 -23.51
C LYS A 488 20.71 -6.34 -24.15
N ASP A 489 21.52 -5.34 -23.77
CA ASP A 489 22.87 -5.17 -24.29
C ASP A 489 23.92 -6.03 -23.56
N GLY A 490 23.51 -6.81 -22.58
CA GLY A 490 24.39 -7.68 -21.81
C GLY A 490 25.32 -6.94 -20.83
N TRP A 491 24.98 -5.72 -20.47
CA TRP A 491 25.74 -4.93 -19.49
C TRP A 491 25.49 -5.36 -18.06
N ILE A 492 24.26 -5.77 -17.76
CA ILE A 492 23.86 -6.33 -16.47
C ILE A 492 23.00 -7.58 -16.67
N ARG A 493 23.25 -8.63 -15.91
CA ARG A 493 22.47 -9.88 -15.86
C ARG A 493 21.98 -10.17 -14.46
N GLU A 494 22.71 -9.70 -13.46
CA GLU A 494 22.41 -9.88 -12.03
C GLU A 494 22.77 -8.59 -11.24
N PRO A 495 22.26 -8.43 -10.01
CA PRO A 495 22.47 -7.22 -9.19
C PRO A 495 23.95 -6.89 -8.94
N ALA A 496 24.84 -7.87 -8.75
CA ALA A 496 26.26 -7.66 -8.52
C ALA A 496 26.91 -6.86 -9.67
N GLU A 497 26.48 -7.09 -10.91
CA GLU A 497 27.08 -6.46 -12.09
C GLU A 497 26.77 -4.96 -12.19
N ILE A 498 25.72 -4.46 -11.51
CA ILE A 498 25.41 -3.03 -11.40
C ILE A 498 26.60 -2.30 -10.77
N PHE A 499 27.18 -2.87 -9.71
CA PHE A 499 28.30 -2.27 -8.98
C PHE A 499 29.64 -2.36 -9.73
N THR A 500 29.68 -3.03 -10.88
CA THR A 500 30.86 -3.10 -11.78
C THR A 500 30.73 -2.20 -12.99
N LEU A 501 29.58 -1.54 -13.21
CA LEU A 501 29.33 -0.72 -14.42
C LEU A 501 30.37 0.38 -14.63
N GLN A 502 30.79 1.10 -13.60
CA GLN A 502 31.81 2.14 -13.71
C GLN A 502 33.15 1.58 -14.16
N ALA A 503 33.59 0.45 -13.59
CA ALA A 503 34.84 -0.18 -13.97
C ALA A 503 34.83 -0.70 -15.41
N ARG A 504 33.68 -1.20 -15.89
CA ARG A 504 33.52 -1.77 -17.23
C ARG A 504 33.23 -0.73 -18.30
N PHE A 505 32.49 0.31 -17.99
CA PHE A 505 31.91 1.26 -18.95
C PHE A 505 32.14 2.74 -18.61
N GLY A 506 32.98 3.04 -17.61
CA GLY A 506 33.39 4.40 -17.26
C GLY A 506 34.53 4.92 -18.12
N ALA A 507 35.37 4.01 -18.70
CA ALA A 507 36.50 4.32 -19.56
C ALA A 507 36.62 3.29 -20.70
N GLY A 508 37.53 3.52 -21.65
CA GLY A 508 37.77 2.60 -22.77
C GLY A 508 36.90 2.88 -24.01
N LEU A 509 36.67 1.86 -24.82
CA LEU A 509 35.96 1.99 -26.11
C LEU A 509 34.42 2.02 -25.95
N GLN A 510 33.90 1.33 -24.96
CA GLN A 510 32.42 1.22 -24.71
C GLN A 510 32.04 2.03 -23.46
N GLN A 511 32.10 3.36 -23.58
CA GLN A 511 31.72 4.23 -22.47
C GLN A 511 30.23 4.52 -22.48
N LEU A 512 29.62 4.53 -21.28
CA LEU A 512 28.20 4.85 -21.09
C LEU A 512 27.82 6.21 -21.68
N LYS A 513 28.68 7.22 -21.53
CA LYS A 513 28.46 8.58 -22.06
C LYS A 513 28.32 8.67 -23.58
N ASN A 514 28.80 7.66 -24.31
CA ASN A 514 28.75 7.61 -25.79
C ASN A 514 27.48 6.91 -26.28
N ARG A 515 26.65 6.44 -25.39
CA ARG A 515 25.38 5.76 -25.71
C ARG A 515 24.30 6.78 -25.98
N GLU A 516 23.37 6.45 -26.88
CA GLU A 516 22.17 7.27 -27.15
C GLU A 516 21.38 7.54 -25.87
N GLY A 517 20.99 8.79 -25.64
CA GLY A 517 20.31 9.25 -24.43
C GLY A 517 21.20 9.48 -23.20
N TRP A 518 22.53 9.26 -23.32
CA TRP A 518 23.50 9.51 -22.27
C TRP A 518 24.52 10.59 -22.66
N GLY A 519 24.99 11.31 -21.67
CA GLY A 519 26.08 12.29 -21.80
C GLY A 519 27.07 12.13 -20.65
N GLU A 520 28.12 12.95 -20.65
CA GLU A 520 29.19 12.92 -19.62
C GLU A 520 28.58 13.07 -18.21
N LYS A 521 27.68 14.07 -18.02
CA LYS A 521 27.09 14.38 -16.71
C LYS A 521 26.17 13.28 -16.23
N SER A 522 25.27 12.75 -17.10
CA SER A 522 24.34 11.69 -16.71
C SER A 522 25.03 10.37 -16.39
N ALA A 523 26.10 10.04 -17.13
CA ALA A 523 26.90 8.86 -16.84
C ALA A 523 27.66 8.98 -15.51
N GLN A 524 28.25 10.14 -15.21
CA GLN A 524 28.90 10.42 -13.94
C GLN A 524 27.92 10.36 -12.77
N ASN A 525 26.74 10.98 -12.91
CA ASN A 525 25.69 10.95 -11.87
C ASN A 525 25.27 9.50 -11.57
N LEU A 526 25.04 8.68 -12.59
CA LEU A 526 24.69 7.27 -12.39
C LEU A 526 25.79 6.51 -11.64
N PHE A 527 27.05 6.67 -12.05
CA PHE A 527 28.16 5.99 -11.37
C PHE A 527 28.31 6.44 -9.91
N GLN A 528 28.12 7.73 -9.65
CA GLN A 528 28.11 8.26 -8.30
C GLN A 528 26.96 7.69 -7.47
N ALA A 529 25.74 7.66 -8.03
CA ALA A 529 24.57 7.07 -7.35
C ALA A 529 24.80 5.58 -7.02
N ILE A 530 25.38 4.80 -7.93
CA ILE A 530 25.74 3.40 -7.68
C ILE A 530 26.76 3.29 -6.53
N GLU A 531 27.79 4.15 -6.51
CA GLU A 531 28.83 4.10 -5.47
C GLU A 531 28.27 4.46 -4.08
N GLU A 532 27.37 5.45 -3.99
CA GLU A 532 26.70 5.82 -2.75
C GLU A 532 25.86 4.66 -2.19
N LYS A 533 25.23 3.86 -3.07
CA LYS A 533 24.38 2.73 -2.66
C LYS A 533 25.14 1.45 -2.29
N ARG A 534 26.47 1.44 -2.37
CA ARG A 534 27.26 0.35 -1.75
C ARG A 534 27.07 0.29 -0.24
N LYS A 535 26.68 1.38 0.38
CA LYS A 535 26.29 1.46 1.77
C LYS A 535 24.78 1.33 1.88
N ILE A 536 24.28 0.23 2.45
CA ILE A 536 22.87 -0.12 2.45
C ILE A 536 22.42 -0.63 3.81
N PRO A 537 21.27 -0.17 4.36
CA PRO A 537 20.67 -0.74 5.55
C PRO A 537 20.28 -2.21 5.34
N LEU A 538 20.46 -3.04 6.38
CA LEU A 538 20.16 -4.48 6.34
C LEU A 538 18.75 -4.79 5.85
N ALA A 539 17.74 -4.07 6.33
CA ALA A 539 16.35 -4.27 5.92
C ALA A 539 16.15 -4.05 4.42
N ARG A 540 16.76 -3.01 3.85
CA ARG A 540 16.66 -2.72 2.42
C ARG A 540 17.39 -3.75 1.57
N LEU A 541 18.53 -4.28 2.05
CA LEU A 541 19.22 -5.37 1.37
C LEU A 541 18.35 -6.63 1.34
N ILE A 542 17.81 -7.07 2.48
CA ILE A 542 16.94 -8.26 2.56
C ILE A 542 15.75 -8.11 1.60
N PHE A 543 15.10 -6.95 1.58
CA PHE A 543 14.02 -6.68 0.64
C PHE A 543 14.47 -6.72 -0.82
N ALA A 544 15.63 -6.10 -1.13
CA ALA A 544 16.16 -6.00 -2.49
C ALA A 544 16.56 -7.35 -3.10
N LEU A 545 16.84 -8.38 -2.28
CA LEU A 545 17.08 -9.73 -2.76
C LEU A 545 15.89 -10.30 -3.53
N GLY A 546 14.68 -9.74 -3.30
CA GLY A 546 13.47 -10.11 -4.03
C GLY A 546 13.03 -11.55 -3.79
N ILE A 547 13.32 -12.09 -2.60
CA ILE A 547 12.91 -13.43 -2.17
C ILE A 547 11.39 -13.46 -2.08
N ARG A 548 10.79 -14.55 -2.58
CA ARG A 548 9.35 -14.73 -2.51
C ARG A 548 8.87 -14.64 -1.06
N HIS A 549 7.72 -14.03 -0.82
CA HIS A 549 7.11 -13.80 0.50
C HIS A 549 7.88 -12.85 1.44
N VAL A 550 9.03 -12.30 1.00
CA VAL A 550 9.77 -11.29 1.75
C VAL A 550 9.46 -9.91 1.19
N GLY A 551 8.53 -9.22 1.84
CA GLY A 551 8.23 -7.82 1.58
C GLY A 551 9.06 -6.88 2.45
N GLU A 552 8.78 -5.57 2.37
CA GLU A 552 9.53 -4.54 3.10
C GLU A 552 9.40 -4.69 4.62
N SER A 553 8.19 -4.98 5.11
CA SER A 553 7.95 -5.17 6.54
C SER A 553 8.60 -6.44 7.08
N SER A 554 8.53 -7.58 6.37
CA SER A 554 9.23 -8.81 6.75
C SER A 554 10.73 -8.63 6.72
N ALA A 555 11.27 -7.91 5.73
CA ALA A 555 12.68 -7.57 5.66
C ALA A 555 13.12 -6.71 6.86
N THR A 556 12.30 -5.74 7.25
CA THR A 556 12.53 -4.92 8.45
C THR A 556 12.46 -5.75 9.72
N LEU A 557 11.50 -6.66 9.82
CA LEU A 557 11.33 -7.55 10.95
C LEU A 557 12.54 -8.47 11.14
N LEU A 558 12.98 -9.13 10.05
CA LEU A 558 14.18 -9.97 10.03
C LEU A 558 15.43 -9.15 10.37
N ALA A 559 15.60 -7.98 9.79
CA ALA A 559 16.72 -7.11 10.08
C ALA A 559 16.77 -6.67 11.54
N THR A 560 15.62 -6.34 12.13
CA THR A 560 15.52 -5.95 13.54
C THR A 560 15.81 -7.11 14.50
N HIS A 561 15.48 -8.35 14.11
CA HIS A 561 15.74 -9.53 14.91
C HIS A 561 17.24 -9.93 14.86
N TYR A 562 17.81 -10.02 13.66
CA TYR A 562 19.18 -10.51 13.48
C TYR A 562 20.23 -9.40 13.60
N LEU A 563 19.87 -8.15 13.44
CA LEU A 563 20.67 -6.92 13.60
C LEU A 563 21.80 -6.73 12.59
N THR A 564 22.57 -7.77 12.24
CA THR A 564 23.68 -7.69 11.27
C THR A 564 23.50 -8.71 10.15
N TRP A 565 24.14 -8.42 9.00
CA TRP A 565 24.13 -9.33 7.84
C TRP A 565 24.73 -10.69 8.19
N GLU A 566 25.88 -10.72 8.86
CA GLU A 566 26.59 -11.95 9.17
C GLU A 566 25.75 -12.90 10.05
N ARG A 567 25.02 -12.32 11.01
CA ARG A 567 24.13 -13.08 11.88
C ARG A 567 22.89 -13.59 11.13
N PHE A 568 22.31 -12.75 10.29
CA PHE A 568 21.19 -13.13 9.43
C PHE A 568 21.59 -14.23 8.45
N GLU A 569 22.67 -14.05 7.72
CA GLU A 569 23.18 -15.00 6.75
C GLU A 569 23.51 -16.37 7.39
N ALA A 570 24.21 -16.35 8.53
CA ALA A 570 24.54 -17.58 9.26
C ALA A 570 23.30 -18.35 9.70
N ALA A 571 22.31 -17.64 10.27
CA ALA A 571 21.05 -18.24 10.70
C ALA A 571 20.27 -18.83 9.52
N MET A 572 20.12 -18.08 8.40
CA MET A 572 19.38 -18.56 7.23
C MET A 572 20.08 -19.75 6.55
N SER A 573 21.40 -19.78 6.54
CA SER A 573 22.18 -20.89 5.98
C SER A 573 22.13 -22.15 6.83
N ALA A 574 21.94 -22.01 8.15
CA ALA A 574 21.87 -23.13 9.10
C ALA A 574 20.42 -23.63 9.32
N ALA A 575 19.43 -22.80 9.02
CA ALA A 575 18.01 -23.13 9.26
C ALA A 575 17.53 -24.23 8.31
N LEU A 576 17.40 -25.44 8.87
CA LEU A 576 16.75 -26.59 8.24
C LEU A 576 15.45 -26.88 9.01
N PRO A 577 14.42 -27.46 8.40
CA PRO A 577 13.22 -27.88 9.12
C PRO A 577 13.59 -28.62 10.42
N ASP A 578 12.95 -28.22 11.53
CA ASP A 578 13.16 -28.72 12.88
C ASP A 578 14.50 -28.34 13.56
N SER A 579 15.40 -27.60 12.91
CA SER A 579 16.63 -27.08 13.54
C SER A 579 16.33 -25.94 14.54
N ALA A 580 17.31 -25.64 15.40
CA ALA A 580 17.20 -24.53 16.36
C ALA A 580 17.02 -23.17 15.65
N ASP A 581 17.76 -22.95 14.56
CA ASP A 581 17.66 -21.72 13.76
C ASP A 581 16.30 -21.60 13.06
N TRP A 582 15.72 -22.71 12.59
CA TRP A 582 14.36 -22.75 12.06
C TRP A 582 13.32 -22.38 13.13
N GLN A 583 13.46 -22.95 14.33
CA GLN A 583 12.55 -22.62 15.45
C GLN A 583 12.74 -21.17 15.93
N GLU A 584 13.97 -20.64 15.91
CA GLU A 584 14.23 -19.23 16.18
C GLU A 584 13.52 -18.35 15.14
N LEU A 585 13.64 -18.66 13.86
CA LEU A 585 12.98 -17.93 12.77
C LEU A 585 11.46 -17.93 12.92
N LEU A 586 10.83 -19.07 13.21
CA LEU A 586 9.40 -19.19 13.46
C LEU A 586 8.95 -18.52 14.78
N SER A 587 9.87 -18.27 15.71
CA SER A 587 9.54 -17.56 16.96
C SER A 587 9.34 -16.05 16.76
N ILE A 588 9.77 -15.51 15.62
CA ILE A 588 9.60 -14.12 15.28
C ILE A 588 8.13 -13.90 14.94
N ASP A 589 7.47 -12.99 15.67
CA ASP A 589 6.07 -12.65 15.41
C ASP A 589 5.93 -12.09 13.99
N GLY A 590 5.01 -12.67 13.19
CA GLY A 590 4.86 -12.33 11.77
C GLY A 590 5.71 -13.17 10.79
N VAL A 591 6.48 -14.15 11.26
CA VAL A 591 7.21 -15.11 10.42
C VAL A 591 6.52 -16.47 10.48
N GLY A 592 5.80 -16.84 9.42
CA GLY A 592 5.20 -18.16 9.22
C GLY A 592 6.13 -19.13 8.48
N GLU A 593 5.73 -20.41 8.39
CA GLU A 593 6.51 -21.46 7.73
C GLU A 593 6.82 -21.16 6.25
N THR A 594 5.86 -20.56 5.52
CA THR A 594 6.01 -20.22 4.11
C THR A 594 7.10 -19.16 3.88
N LEU A 595 7.10 -18.09 4.69
CA LEU A 595 8.15 -17.07 4.65
C LEU A 595 9.49 -17.67 5.07
N ALA A 596 9.52 -18.43 6.16
CA ALA A 596 10.71 -19.12 6.66
C ALA A 596 11.32 -20.04 5.59
N ALA A 597 10.50 -20.87 4.94
CA ALA A 597 10.93 -21.75 3.86
C ALA A 597 11.49 -20.98 2.66
N SER A 598 10.84 -19.87 2.27
CA SER A 598 11.28 -19.05 1.13
C SER A 598 12.61 -18.34 1.41
N VAL A 599 12.79 -17.81 2.62
CA VAL A 599 14.02 -17.13 3.00
C VAL A 599 15.17 -18.11 3.09
N THR A 600 15.00 -19.23 3.81
CA THR A 600 16.08 -20.21 3.98
C THR A 600 16.49 -20.86 2.67
N ALA A 601 15.52 -21.14 1.77
CA ALA A 601 15.82 -21.69 0.45
C ALA A 601 16.78 -20.81 -0.38
N ALA A 602 16.69 -19.50 -0.27
CA ALA A 602 17.60 -18.58 -0.98
C ALA A 602 19.04 -18.60 -0.44
N PHE A 603 19.26 -19.10 0.78
CA PHE A 603 20.57 -19.20 1.44
C PHE A 603 21.16 -20.62 1.42
N HIS A 604 20.44 -21.60 0.91
CA HIS A 604 20.97 -22.93 0.67
C HIS A 604 21.78 -22.99 -0.63
N PRO A 605 22.72 -23.98 -0.78
CA PRO A 605 23.57 -24.08 -1.96
C PRO A 605 22.78 -24.09 -3.28
N GLY A 606 23.10 -23.16 -4.19
CA GLY A 606 22.44 -23.00 -5.49
C GLY A 606 22.71 -21.66 -6.14
N ALA A 607 22.21 -21.48 -7.35
CA ALA A 607 22.45 -20.28 -8.15
C ALA A 607 22.02 -18.97 -7.48
N GLU A 608 20.96 -18.99 -6.67
CA GLU A 608 20.48 -17.83 -5.94
C GLU A 608 21.44 -17.46 -4.80
N ARG A 609 21.92 -18.44 -4.05
CA ARG A 609 22.97 -18.25 -3.03
C ARG A 609 24.25 -17.67 -3.64
N ASP A 610 24.72 -18.25 -4.74
CA ASP A 610 25.91 -17.77 -5.44
C ASP A 610 25.79 -16.30 -5.90
N ALA A 611 24.59 -15.91 -6.36
CA ALA A 611 24.30 -14.53 -6.75
C ALA A 611 24.29 -13.56 -5.57
N ILE A 612 23.74 -14.00 -4.42
CA ILE A 612 23.77 -13.22 -3.16
C ILE A 612 25.23 -13.04 -2.70
N ASP A 613 26.03 -14.09 -2.70
CA ASP A 613 27.44 -14.03 -2.29
C ASP A 613 28.23 -13.06 -3.16
N ARG A 614 28.07 -13.12 -4.49
CA ARG A 614 28.70 -12.13 -5.39
C ARG A 614 28.25 -10.71 -5.09
N LEU A 615 26.96 -10.49 -4.86
CA LEU A 615 26.41 -9.16 -4.58
C LEU A 615 27.02 -8.55 -3.32
N VAL A 616 27.03 -9.31 -2.22
CA VAL A 616 27.45 -8.80 -0.89
C VAL A 616 28.93 -8.39 -0.89
N THR A 617 29.79 -9.01 -1.73
CA THR A 617 31.19 -8.58 -1.87
C THR A 617 31.35 -7.12 -2.30
N HIS A 618 30.35 -6.54 -2.93
CA HIS A 618 30.33 -5.15 -3.40
C HIS A 618 29.73 -4.17 -2.39
N LEU A 619 29.17 -4.66 -1.28
CA LEU A 619 28.34 -3.88 -0.38
C LEU A 619 28.99 -3.67 0.99
N ARG A 620 28.58 -2.61 1.65
CA ARG A 620 28.78 -2.37 3.09
C ARG A 620 27.40 -2.33 3.74
N VAL A 621 27.00 -3.45 4.33
CA VAL A 621 25.68 -3.56 4.95
C VAL A 621 25.70 -2.88 6.32
N GLU A 622 24.80 -1.93 6.54
CA GLU A 622 24.62 -1.25 7.81
C GLU A 622 23.76 -2.09 8.77
N PRO A 623 24.20 -2.27 10.02
CA PRO A 623 23.38 -2.97 11.02
C PRO A 623 22.04 -2.26 11.24
N ALA A 624 21.01 -3.02 11.54
CA ALA A 624 19.75 -2.47 12.01
C ALA A 624 19.92 -2.00 13.46
N THR A 625 19.49 -0.77 13.74
CA THR A 625 19.39 -0.26 15.11
C THR A 625 18.02 -0.62 15.67
N PRO A 626 17.93 -1.22 16.88
CA PRO A 626 16.65 -1.33 17.58
C PRO A 626 16.03 0.06 17.71
N ARG A 627 14.74 0.23 17.49
CA ARG A 627 14.05 1.48 17.81
C ARG A 627 14.26 1.76 19.28
N ALA A 628 15.15 2.69 19.61
CA ALA A 628 15.24 3.26 20.95
C ALA A 628 13.97 4.09 21.13
N SER A 629 12.97 3.57 21.84
CA SER A 629 11.92 4.40 22.38
C SER A 629 12.35 4.77 23.80
N ASP A 630 12.31 6.04 24.13
CA ASP A 630 12.54 6.55 25.51
C ASP A 630 11.42 6.13 26.47
N SER A 631 10.50 5.29 26.04
CA SER A 631 9.39 4.80 26.84
C SER A 631 9.85 3.76 27.88
N PRO A 632 9.43 3.89 29.14
CA PRO A 632 9.76 2.93 30.19
C PRO A 632 9.20 1.52 29.99
N VAL A 633 8.35 1.32 28.97
CA VAL A 633 7.77 0.02 28.62
C VAL A 633 8.29 -0.54 27.28
N ALA A 634 9.20 0.18 26.62
CA ALA A 634 9.76 -0.25 25.36
C ALA A 634 10.49 -1.60 25.47
N GLY A 635 10.16 -2.54 24.58
CA GLY A 635 10.73 -3.90 24.57
C GLY A 635 10.16 -4.85 25.62
N LEU A 636 9.40 -4.36 26.61
CA LEU A 636 8.77 -5.19 27.63
C LEU A 636 7.56 -5.96 27.08
N THR A 637 7.38 -7.20 27.53
CA THR A 637 6.18 -7.99 27.22
C THR A 637 5.10 -7.75 28.27
N VAL A 638 3.99 -7.16 27.87
CA VAL A 638 2.88 -6.77 28.76
C VAL A 638 1.64 -7.61 28.47
N VAL A 639 0.98 -8.07 29.52
CA VAL A 639 -0.30 -8.79 29.46
C VAL A 639 -1.36 -7.98 30.23
N PHE A 640 -2.55 -7.81 29.63
CA PHE A 640 -3.69 -7.17 30.28
C PHE A 640 -4.75 -8.22 30.66
N THR A 641 -5.31 -8.12 31.88
CA THR A 641 -6.33 -9.04 32.40
C THR A 641 -7.31 -8.32 33.33
N GLY A 642 -8.47 -8.92 33.54
CA GLY A 642 -9.53 -8.29 34.35
C GLY A 642 -10.27 -7.17 33.59
N THR A 643 -11.15 -6.47 34.25
CA THR A 643 -11.86 -5.30 33.75
C THR A 643 -11.04 -4.06 34.09
N LEU A 644 -10.62 -3.28 33.09
CA LEU A 644 -9.99 -2.00 33.30
C LEU A 644 -11.11 -0.94 33.40
N GLU A 645 -10.93 0.04 34.31
CA GLU A 645 -11.99 1.01 34.66
C GLU A 645 -11.89 2.31 33.87
N ARG A 646 -10.66 2.74 33.55
CA ARG A 646 -10.38 4.02 32.85
C ARG A 646 -10.19 3.88 31.35
N MET A 647 -9.89 2.69 30.85
CA MET A 647 -9.74 2.40 29.44
C MET A 647 -10.17 0.97 29.12
N THR A 648 -10.57 0.68 27.87
CA THR A 648 -10.82 -0.71 27.44
C THR A 648 -9.50 -1.46 27.28
N ARG A 649 -9.54 -2.81 27.33
CA ARG A 649 -8.35 -3.63 27.06
C ARG A 649 -7.77 -3.35 25.67
N ALA A 650 -8.62 -3.07 24.69
CA ALA A 650 -8.19 -2.73 23.33
C ALA A 650 -7.41 -1.41 23.30
N GLU A 651 -7.88 -0.41 24.04
CA GLU A 651 -7.19 0.87 24.19
C GLU A 651 -5.86 0.72 24.95
N ALA A 652 -5.85 -0.04 26.06
CA ALA A 652 -4.63 -0.31 26.82
C ALA A 652 -3.56 -1.03 25.99
N LYS A 653 -4.00 -2.03 25.18
CA LYS A 653 -3.12 -2.75 24.25
C LYS A 653 -2.53 -1.80 23.19
N ALA A 654 -3.36 -1.00 22.54
CA ALA A 654 -2.92 -0.08 21.50
C ALA A 654 -1.93 0.97 22.03
N ARG A 655 -2.14 1.48 23.26
CA ARG A 655 -1.21 2.42 23.90
C ARG A 655 0.12 1.77 24.26
N ALA A 656 0.10 0.52 24.76
CA ALA A 656 1.31 -0.24 25.06
C ALA A 656 2.15 -0.47 23.80
N GLU A 657 1.51 -0.90 22.72
CA GLU A 657 2.16 -1.14 21.42
C GLU A 657 2.73 0.17 20.83
N ALA A 658 2.00 1.27 20.91
CA ALA A 658 2.46 2.60 20.46
C ALA A 658 3.73 3.07 21.22
N LEU A 659 3.89 2.66 22.48
CA LEU A 659 5.04 2.94 23.34
C LEU A 659 6.16 1.89 23.21
N GLY A 660 6.07 0.99 22.23
CA GLY A 660 7.11 -0.01 21.94
C GLY A 660 7.09 -1.26 22.83
N ALA A 661 6.03 -1.48 23.62
CA ALA A 661 5.85 -2.72 24.35
C ALA A 661 5.32 -3.83 23.44
N LYS A 662 5.65 -5.09 23.77
CA LYS A 662 5.06 -6.29 23.16
C LYS A 662 3.83 -6.67 23.97
N VAL A 663 2.66 -6.83 23.35
CA VAL A 663 1.44 -7.23 24.05
C VAL A 663 1.14 -8.70 23.77
N ALA A 664 1.07 -9.50 24.86
CA ALA A 664 0.76 -10.92 24.76
C ALA A 664 -0.64 -11.25 25.30
N GLY A 665 -1.30 -12.23 24.71
CA GLY A 665 -2.63 -12.69 25.13
C GLY A 665 -2.63 -13.57 26.38
N SER A 666 -1.47 -14.16 26.76
CA SER A 666 -1.33 -15.08 27.89
C SER A 666 -0.06 -14.81 28.69
N VAL A 667 -0.10 -15.13 29.99
CA VAL A 667 1.05 -15.00 30.89
C VAL A 667 1.99 -16.18 30.70
N SER A 668 3.28 -15.91 30.54
CA SER A 668 4.36 -16.88 30.40
C SER A 668 5.62 -16.40 31.15
N ALA A 669 6.66 -17.22 31.21
CA ALA A 669 7.95 -16.84 31.78
C ALA A 669 8.64 -15.67 31.06
N LYS A 670 8.18 -15.33 29.83
CA LYS A 670 8.66 -14.18 29.04
C LYS A 670 7.83 -12.90 29.27
N THR A 671 6.83 -12.94 30.16
CA THR A 671 6.00 -11.77 30.49
C THR A 671 6.70 -10.92 31.55
N ASP A 672 6.93 -9.65 31.27
CA ASP A 672 7.58 -8.71 32.20
C ASP A 672 6.58 -8.04 33.14
N ILE A 673 5.41 -7.67 32.61
CA ILE A 673 4.36 -6.96 33.36
C ILE A 673 3.01 -7.58 33.09
N LEU A 674 2.24 -7.87 34.16
CA LEU A 674 0.82 -8.13 34.10
C LEU A 674 0.07 -6.92 34.65
N VAL A 675 -0.74 -6.27 33.80
CA VAL A 675 -1.68 -5.23 34.23
C VAL A 675 -3.01 -5.88 34.57
N ALA A 676 -3.39 -5.84 35.83
CA ALA A 676 -4.52 -6.58 36.37
C ALA A 676 -5.60 -5.61 36.89
N GLY A 677 -6.75 -5.59 36.22
CA GLY A 677 -7.98 -4.96 36.74
C GLY A 677 -8.83 -5.91 37.61
N PRO A 678 -9.96 -5.45 38.17
CA PRO A 678 -10.91 -6.30 38.87
C PRO A 678 -11.27 -7.57 38.09
N GLY A 679 -11.30 -8.71 38.76
CA GLY A 679 -11.61 -9.99 38.14
C GLY A 679 -10.47 -10.67 37.35
N ALA A 680 -9.24 -10.32 37.62
CA ALA A 680 -8.03 -10.83 36.92
C ALA A 680 -7.81 -12.37 36.98
N GLY A 681 -8.46 -13.06 37.91
CA GLY A 681 -8.63 -14.52 37.97
C GLY A 681 -7.35 -15.36 37.80
N SER A 682 -7.43 -16.36 36.93
CA SER A 682 -6.34 -17.37 36.72
C SER A 682 -5.03 -16.78 36.18
N LYS A 683 -5.09 -15.67 35.44
CA LYS A 683 -3.87 -15.03 34.89
C LYS A 683 -3.05 -14.36 35.98
N ALA A 684 -3.70 -13.72 36.97
CA ALA A 684 -3.01 -13.13 38.11
C ALA A 684 -2.32 -14.18 38.98
N LYS A 685 -2.99 -15.33 39.22
CA LYS A 685 -2.38 -16.48 39.92
C LYS A 685 -1.17 -17.01 39.17
N LYS A 686 -1.30 -17.23 37.86
CA LYS A 686 -0.19 -17.71 37.03
C LYS A 686 0.98 -16.72 36.99
N ALA A 687 0.72 -15.42 37.03
CA ALA A 687 1.75 -14.38 37.08
C ALA A 687 2.52 -14.45 38.42
N ALA A 688 1.82 -14.64 39.54
CA ALA A 688 2.42 -14.80 40.84
C ALA A 688 3.30 -16.08 40.89
N ASP A 689 2.81 -17.20 40.33
CA ASP A 689 3.56 -18.49 40.28
C ASP A 689 4.83 -18.36 39.42
N LEU A 690 4.85 -17.48 38.42
CA LEU A 690 5.99 -17.24 37.52
C LEU A 690 6.88 -16.07 37.94
N GLY A 691 6.55 -15.37 39.04
CA GLY A 691 7.29 -14.18 39.49
C GLY A 691 7.17 -12.98 38.60
N VAL A 692 6.12 -12.88 37.76
CA VAL A 692 5.85 -11.76 36.85
C VAL A 692 5.38 -10.56 37.67
N LYS A 693 5.87 -9.37 37.35
CA LYS A 693 5.46 -8.12 38.01
C LYS A 693 3.99 -7.83 37.72
N VAL A 694 3.17 -7.79 38.75
CA VAL A 694 1.74 -7.45 38.65
C VAL A 694 1.53 -6.02 39.09
N ILE A 695 0.84 -5.22 38.26
CA ILE A 695 0.47 -3.82 38.56
C ILE A 695 -1.02 -3.63 38.27
N ASP A 696 -1.63 -2.64 38.92
CA ASP A 696 -2.99 -2.19 38.62
C ASP A 696 -3.02 -1.18 37.46
N GLU A 697 -4.23 -0.81 37.05
CA GLU A 697 -4.43 0.14 35.96
C GLU A 697 -3.86 1.54 36.25
N GLU A 698 -3.94 2.00 37.50
CA GLU A 698 -3.38 3.31 37.87
C GLU A 698 -1.84 3.31 37.81
N ALA A 699 -1.21 2.24 38.26
CA ALA A 699 0.24 2.10 38.17
C ALA A 699 0.68 1.98 36.70
N TRP A 700 -0.11 1.32 35.87
CA TRP A 700 0.11 1.28 34.42
C TRP A 700 0.05 2.67 33.80
N ILE A 701 -1.01 3.45 34.07
CA ILE A 701 -1.19 4.82 33.55
C ILE A 701 -0.01 5.72 33.98
N ARG A 702 0.41 5.64 35.24
CA ARG A 702 1.58 6.37 35.73
C ARG A 702 2.87 5.93 35.02
N LEU A 703 3.03 4.62 34.77
CA LEU A 703 4.22 4.08 34.11
C LEU A 703 4.37 4.56 32.67
N ILE A 704 3.26 4.68 31.93
CA ILE A 704 3.26 5.15 30.54
C ILE A 704 3.17 6.69 30.40
N GLY A 705 3.16 7.43 31.52
CA GLY A 705 3.11 8.91 31.51
C GLY A 705 1.79 9.50 30.98
N ALA A 706 0.70 8.72 30.94
CA ALA A 706 -0.62 9.21 30.56
C ALA A 706 -1.29 9.84 31.81
N THR A 707 -1.31 11.17 31.87
CA THR A 707 -2.09 11.95 32.87
C THR A 707 -3.52 12.08 32.42
#